data_8600b8b5744b997449ed00abbc6afca3
#
_entry.id   8600b8b5744b997449ed00abbc6afca3
#
_cell.length_a   1.000
_cell.length_b   1.000
_cell.length_c   1.000
_cell.angle_alpha   90.00
_cell.angle_beta   90.00
_cell.angle_gamma   90.00
#
_symmetry.space_group_name_H-M   'P 1'
#
loop_
_entity.id
_entity.type
_entity.pdbx_description
1 polymer ?
#
loop_
_entity_poly.entity_id
_entity_poly.type
_entity_poly.pdbx_seq_one_letter_code
_entity_poly.pdbx_strand_id
1 'polypeptide(L)'
;MKNKIIWILSIFCVVLLGLWLWSQRPGLRVEAVLPSQPLVYVRLDHVEEHINQVIHSEFGKNVAAINFPDVLNRNNFSLKDTKDFQHWQRDLGRIWQNPLIRRLLNKEAAVAIYRQGDSYQVFVVVRLTLSTRIAELLSQLSHQWSGGAISRRQKYHGRVVNHISFSRPGLGLGYVRIRDLLILAPESLGHLDEIVDVYQHRSVPLSADSSYNFVRQNGYPFSDGLLFVNFNLISDFWRGEMDSRLTSLGYQTAAFPVYGLSYMPGVVSKFKLIVGLDQKYMTSGIRKTFACPALANDTLKLVPVNAILYSWGGCYDFAQAWSTAKQRLAERPELAESIETFKHRLERHFHMNMRTDVLPILGHEIGGYLTDIDMEGSYPFPRLLVFMKIQDRAKAESLLDKFTEHPVTTLYREQYNHVDIHYITLPLGAHTDPGYGFLGDYLLVASSRQLLKQSIDAYNDSFHSIVSDDAVEQFSLDKGGKFHYVTLLKTAELSRRAQDFLGWIDKYLSGRISMAAVSKQDGDNKKQELDEVIADKSAELVLAQKKLHQLKISSLSLLPLEDPETVNGAIQNLSRETDALRDDIAKYKEDKEDISRLMDNYASGAQSDKLTMYNMDNVLSPVLKGLESINAQAVTVRFGDKVLETEFLVK
;
A
#
# COMPACT_ATOMS: atom_id res chain seq x y z
N MET A 1 -18.33 -71.60 11.84
CA MET A 1 -18.34 -70.09 12.10
C MET A 1 -17.08 -69.45 11.52
N LYS A 2 -15.88 -69.91 11.64
CA LYS A 2 -14.65 -69.26 11.14
C LYS A 2 -14.67 -68.94 9.65
N ASN A 3 -15.17 -69.78 8.78
CA ASN A 3 -15.23 -69.48 7.32
C ASN A 3 -16.19 -68.32 6.95
N LYS A 4 -17.30 -68.14 7.69
CA LYS A 4 -18.22 -67.04 7.43
C LYS A 4 -17.62 -65.67 7.80
N ILE A 5 -16.83 -65.64 8.87
CA ILE A 5 -16.14 -64.39 9.31
C ILE A 5 -15.06 -64.02 8.28
N ILE A 6 -14.30 -64.97 7.76
CA ILE A 6 -13.30 -64.75 6.71
C ILE A 6 -13.94 -64.18 5.45
N TRP A 7 -15.08 -64.71 5.01
CA TRP A 7 -15.83 -64.19 3.85
C TRP A 7 -16.34 -62.79 4.07
N ILE A 8 -16.87 -62.46 5.25
CA ILE A 8 -17.33 -61.13 5.60
C ILE A 8 -16.16 -60.12 5.62
N LEU A 9 -15.02 -60.50 6.21
CA LEU A 9 -13.80 -59.71 6.21
C LEU A 9 -13.24 -59.50 4.80
N SER A 10 -13.24 -60.54 3.96
CA SER A 10 -12.80 -60.42 2.56
C SER A 10 -13.69 -59.48 1.75
N ILE A 11 -15.01 -59.61 1.89
CA ILE A 11 -15.95 -58.67 1.23
C ILE A 11 -15.76 -57.25 1.74
N PHE A 12 -15.55 -57.06 3.05
CA PHE A 12 -15.28 -55.74 3.64
C PHE A 12 -13.97 -55.14 3.14
N CYS A 13 -12.88 -55.94 3.05
CA CYS A 13 -11.61 -55.51 2.46
C CYS A 13 -11.73 -55.19 0.98
N VAL A 14 -12.48 -55.96 0.19
CA VAL A 14 -12.75 -55.66 -1.23
C VAL A 14 -13.57 -54.35 -1.38
N VAL A 15 -14.55 -54.13 -0.52
CA VAL A 15 -15.34 -52.88 -0.48
C VAL A 15 -14.46 -51.69 -0.09
N LEU A 16 -13.60 -51.84 0.94
CA LEU A 16 -12.67 -50.80 1.33
C LEU A 16 -11.63 -50.50 0.24
N LEU A 17 -11.10 -51.56 -0.39
CA LEU A 17 -10.18 -51.43 -1.53
C LEU A 17 -10.87 -50.76 -2.72
N GLY A 18 -12.11 -51.12 -3.02
CA GLY A 18 -12.93 -50.51 -4.05
C GLY A 18 -13.23 -49.01 -3.76
N LEU A 19 -13.54 -48.69 -2.50
CA LEU A 19 -13.72 -47.30 -2.04
C LEU A 19 -12.40 -46.52 -2.08
N TRP A 20 -11.28 -47.15 -1.71
CA TRP A 20 -9.96 -46.54 -1.79
C TRP A 20 -9.53 -46.30 -3.26
N LEU A 21 -9.66 -47.28 -4.15
CA LEU A 21 -9.40 -47.11 -5.58
C LEU A 21 -10.36 -46.08 -6.23
N TRP A 22 -11.59 -46.03 -5.77
CA TRP A 22 -12.56 -45.01 -6.25
C TRP A 22 -12.21 -43.63 -5.76
N SER A 23 -11.65 -43.48 -4.55
CA SER A 23 -11.17 -42.21 -4.01
C SER A 23 -9.90 -41.70 -4.71
N GLN A 24 -9.10 -42.62 -5.29
CA GLN A 24 -7.88 -42.31 -6.06
C GLN A 24 -8.17 -41.90 -7.52
N ARG A 25 -9.42 -41.99 -7.99
CA ARG A 25 -9.74 -41.50 -9.34
C ARG A 25 -9.55 -39.97 -9.37
N PRO A 26 -8.79 -39.45 -10.38
CA PRO A 26 -8.63 -38.03 -10.52
C PRO A 26 -10.00 -37.34 -10.58
N GLY A 27 -10.23 -36.42 -9.66
CA GLY A 27 -11.47 -35.66 -9.59
C GLY A 27 -11.71 -34.89 -10.89
N LEU A 28 -12.95 -34.58 -11.18
CA LEU A 28 -13.29 -33.71 -12.31
C LEU A 28 -12.69 -32.33 -12.05
N ARG A 29 -11.94 -31.76 -13.00
CA ARG A 29 -11.40 -30.41 -12.85
C ARG A 29 -12.53 -29.38 -12.84
N VAL A 30 -12.46 -28.41 -11.93
CA VAL A 30 -13.47 -27.34 -11.81
C VAL A 30 -13.61 -26.56 -13.12
N GLU A 31 -12.51 -26.31 -13.79
CA GLU A 31 -12.46 -25.58 -15.06
C GLU A 31 -13.10 -26.33 -16.24
N ALA A 32 -13.33 -27.64 -16.08
CA ALA A 32 -14.01 -28.44 -17.11
C ALA A 32 -15.55 -28.34 -17.06
N VAL A 33 -16.11 -27.74 -15.99
CA VAL A 33 -17.54 -27.56 -15.80
C VAL A 33 -17.99 -26.10 -15.84
N LEU A 34 -17.05 -25.17 -15.73
CA LEU A 34 -17.33 -23.73 -15.81
C LEU A 34 -17.30 -23.25 -17.26
N PRO A 35 -18.18 -22.33 -17.67
CA PRO A 35 -18.14 -21.70 -18.99
C PRO A 35 -16.82 -20.98 -19.26
N SER A 36 -16.46 -20.82 -20.52
CA SER A 36 -15.31 -19.98 -20.93
C SER A 36 -15.57 -18.50 -20.64
N GLN A 37 -14.52 -17.69 -20.66
CA GLN A 37 -14.54 -16.23 -20.56
C GLN A 37 -15.16 -15.67 -19.24
N PRO A 38 -14.74 -16.14 -18.05
CA PRO A 38 -15.08 -15.44 -16.82
C PRO A 38 -14.42 -14.07 -16.79
N LEU A 39 -15.08 -13.09 -16.16
CA LEU A 39 -14.46 -11.82 -15.79
C LEU A 39 -13.41 -12.03 -14.69
N VAL A 40 -13.79 -12.81 -13.68
CA VAL A 40 -12.92 -13.21 -12.57
C VAL A 40 -13.10 -14.69 -12.28
N TYR A 41 -12.00 -15.40 -12.08
CA TYR A 41 -12.00 -16.76 -11.58
C TYR A 41 -10.97 -16.87 -10.46
N VAL A 42 -11.41 -17.42 -9.33
CA VAL A 42 -10.56 -17.69 -8.16
C VAL A 42 -10.70 -19.16 -7.82
N ARG A 43 -9.59 -19.87 -7.67
CA ARG A 43 -9.53 -21.21 -7.12
C ARG A 43 -8.57 -21.23 -5.94
N LEU A 44 -8.97 -21.86 -4.86
CA LEU A 44 -8.16 -22.08 -3.68
C LEU A 44 -8.34 -23.55 -3.24
N ASP A 45 -7.22 -24.22 -3.03
CA ASP A 45 -7.16 -25.54 -2.43
C ASP A 45 -6.88 -25.38 -0.93
N HIS A 46 -7.34 -26.31 -0.09
CA HIS A 46 -7.09 -26.33 1.36
C HIS A 46 -7.43 -25.02 2.10
N VAL A 47 -8.53 -24.37 1.72
CA VAL A 47 -8.91 -23.03 2.23
C VAL A 47 -8.95 -22.96 3.76
N GLU A 48 -9.51 -24.02 4.42
CA GLU A 48 -9.58 -24.08 5.89
C GLU A 48 -8.18 -24.05 6.52
N GLU A 49 -7.23 -24.79 5.94
CA GLU A 49 -5.85 -24.84 6.45
C GLU A 49 -5.15 -23.50 6.31
N HIS A 50 -5.24 -22.86 5.14
CA HIS A 50 -4.63 -21.55 4.90
C HIS A 50 -5.21 -20.45 5.80
N ILE A 51 -6.53 -20.39 5.96
CA ILE A 51 -7.17 -19.43 6.85
C ILE A 51 -6.76 -19.68 8.31
N ASN A 52 -6.74 -20.93 8.74
CA ASN A 52 -6.30 -21.28 10.09
C ASN A 52 -4.83 -20.91 10.32
N GLN A 53 -3.94 -21.15 9.35
CA GLN A 53 -2.54 -20.72 9.43
C GLN A 53 -2.43 -19.20 9.61
N VAL A 54 -3.19 -18.42 8.84
CA VAL A 54 -3.18 -16.95 8.97
C VAL A 54 -3.74 -16.51 10.32
N ILE A 55 -4.91 -17.00 10.74
CA ILE A 55 -5.55 -16.60 12.00
C ILE A 55 -4.68 -16.94 13.22
N HIS A 56 -4.02 -18.11 13.21
CA HIS A 56 -3.20 -18.57 14.33
C HIS A 56 -1.75 -18.10 14.25
N SER A 57 -1.33 -17.45 13.17
CA SER A 57 -0.02 -16.83 13.06
C SER A 57 0.12 -15.67 14.05
N GLU A 58 1.34 -15.30 14.40
CA GLU A 58 1.58 -14.09 15.21
C GLU A 58 1.07 -12.83 14.51
N PHE A 59 1.19 -12.74 13.18
CA PHE A 59 0.59 -11.67 12.40
C PHE A 59 -0.95 -11.62 12.58
N GLY A 60 -1.64 -12.75 12.39
CA GLY A 60 -3.09 -12.84 12.53
C GLY A 60 -3.56 -12.47 13.94
N LYS A 61 -2.87 -12.94 14.99
CA LYS A 61 -3.18 -12.62 16.39
C LYS A 61 -3.04 -11.12 16.68
N ASN A 62 -1.95 -10.49 16.23
CA ASN A 62 -1.73 -9.07 16.43
C ASN A 62 -2.75 -8.21 15.67
N VAL A 63 -3.09 -8.56 14.42
CA VAL A 63 -4.15 -7.87 13.66
C VAL A 63 -5.53 -8.06 14.29
N ALA A 64 -5.84 -9.27 14.81
CA ALA A 64 -7.10 -9.53 15.49
C ALA A 64 -7.23 -8.77 16.83
N ALA A 65 -6.13 -8.36 17.45
CA ALA A 65 -6.13 -7.53 18.65
C ALA A 65 -6.54 -6.06 18.40
N ILE A 66 -6.54 -5.61 17.14
CA ILE A 66 -6.94 -4.25 16.76
C ILE A 66 -8.45 -4.07 17.00
N ASN A 67 -8.80 -3.07 17.79
CA ASN A 67 -10.21 -2.68 17.99
C ASN A 67 -10.68 -1.79 16.81
N PHE A 68 -10.94 -2.41 15.66
CA PHE A 68 -11.38 -1.69 14.47
C PHE A 68 -12.59 -0.76 14.68
N PRO A 69 -13.64 -1.13 15.42
CA PRO A 69 -14.76 -0.21 15.72
C PRO A 69 -14.33 1.08 16.43
N ASP A 70 -13.42 1.01 17.40
CA ASP A 70 -12.92 2.21 18.09
C ASP A 70 -12.03 3.05 17.16
N VAL A 71 -11.19 2.41 16.35
CA VAL A 71 -10.38 3.07 15.33
C VAL A 71 -11.25 3.83 14.33
N LEU A 72 -12.30 3.21 13.80
CA LEU A 72 -13.23 3.84 12.85
C LEU A 72 -13.95 5.03 13.48
N ASN A 73 -14.43 4.89 14.72
CA ASN A 73 -15.10 5.97 15.43
C ASN A 73 -14.19 7.19 15.66
N ARG A 74 -12.96 6.97 16.11
CA ARG A 74 -11.99 8.06 16.34
C ARG A 74 -11.52 8.75 15.07
N ASN A 75 -11.51 8.04 13.95
CA ASN A 75 -11.19 8.60 12.63
C ASN A 75 -12.41 9.20 11.90
N ASN A 76 -13.50 9.49 12.63
CA ASN A 76 -14.70 10.16 12.12
C ASN A 76 -15.45 9.41 11.00
N PHE A 77 -15.32 8.08 10.93
CA PHE A 77 -16.19 7.29 10.08
C PHE A 77 -17.64 7.35 10.59
N SER A 78 -18.59 7.27 9.67
CA SER A 78 -20.00 7.36 10.06
C SER A 78 -20.40 6.20 10.98
N LEU A 79 -21.36 6.45 11.88
CA LEU A 79 -21.94 5.40 12.73
C LEU A 79 -22.54 4.25 11.89
N LYS A 80 -22.99 4.54 10.68
CA LYS A 80 -23.49 3.53 9.75
C LYS A 80 -22.36 2.63 9.30
N ASP A 81 -21.24 3.19 8.82
CA ASP A 81 -20.09 2.42 8.34
C ASP A 81 -19.50 1.53 9.44
N THR A 82 -19.42 2.06 10.67
CA THR A 82 -18.94 1.30 11.83
C THR A 82 -19.87 0.12 12.17
N LYS A 83 -21.20 0.33 12.13
CA LYS A 83 -22.17 -0.73 12.35
C LYS A 83 -22.17 -1.76 11.24
N ASP A 84 -22.10 -1.32 9.99
CA ASP A 84 -22.04 -2.20 8.83
C ASP A 84 -20.79 -3.10 8.89
N PHE A 85 -19.62 -2.52 9.27
CA PHE A 85 -18.40 -3.29 9.51
C PHE A 85 -18.55 -4.32 10.62
N GLN A 86 -19.15 -3.95 11.77
CA GLN A 86 -19.41 -4.89 12.89
C GLN A 86 -20.37 -6.01 12.47
N HIS A 87 -21.40 -5.71 11.66
CA HIS A 87 -22.31 -6.73 11.12
C HIS A 87 -21.55 -7.69 10.22
N TRP A 88 -20.76 -7.16 9.27
CA TRP A 88 -19.94 -7.95 8.37
C TRP A 88 -18.95 -8.87 9.13
N GLN A 89 -18.25 -8.35 10.13
CA GLN A 89 -17.32 -9.12 10.94
C GLN A 89 -18.02 -10.26 11.71
N ARG A 90 -19.19 -10.00 12.28
CA ARG A 90 -20.00 -11.03 12.98
C ARG A 90 -20.50 -12.10 12.03
N ASP A 91 -20.96 -11.70 10.85
CA ASP A 91 -21.52 -12.64 9.88
C ASP A 91 -20.41 -13.53 9.31
N LEU A 92 -19.24 -12.98 8.99
CA LEU A 92 -18.06 -13.77 8.61
C LEU A 92 -17.66 -14.75 9.72
N GLY A 93 -17.62 -14.29 10.97
CA GLY A 93 -17.33 -15.14 12.12
C GLY A 93 -18.33 -16.31 12.25
N ARG A 94 -19.62 -16.06 12.08
CA ARG A 94 -20.67 -17.10 12.12
C ARG A 94 -20.53 -18.10 10.96
N ILE A 95 -20.25 -17.59 9.75
CA ILE A 95 -20.01 -18.42 8.57
C ILE A 95 -18.83 -19.35 8.82
N TRP A 96 -17.71 -18.77 9.32
CA TRP A 96 -16.49 -19.52 9.57
C TRP A 96 -16.61 -20.52 10.72
N GLN A 97 -17.41 -20.22 11.74
CA GLN A 97 -17.68 -21.12 12.86
C GLN A 97 -18.53 -22.33 12.47
N ASN A 98 -19.23 -22.29 11.33
CA ASN A 98 -20.07 -23.38 10.87
C ASN A 98 -19.21 -24.58 10.40
N PRO A 99 -19.26 -25.73 11.07
CA PRO A 99 -18.41 -26.88 10.75
C PRO A 99 -18.73 -27.50 9.37
N LEU A 100 -19.93 -27.31 8.84
CA LEU A 100 -20.29 -27.77 7.50
C LEU A 100 -19.58 -26.93 6.44
N ILE A 101 -19.57 -25.62 6.61
CA ILE A 101 -18.90 -24.69 5.68
C ILE A 101 -17.40 -24.96 5.66
N ARG A 102 -16.75 -25.11 6.81
CA ARG A 102 -15.33 -25.46 6.90
C ARG A 102 -15.02 -26.77 6.19
N ARG A 103 -15.83 -27.81 6.40
CA ARG A 103 -15.66 -29.10 5.70
C ARG A 103 -15.87 -29.01 4.19
N LEU A 104 -16.77 -28.13 3.72
CA LEU A 104 -16.97 -27.87 2.29
C LEU A 104 -15.74 -27.18 1.68
N LEU A 105 -15.12 -26.25 2.42
CA LEU A 105 -13.96 -25.49 1.96
C LEU A 105 -12.62 -26.22 2.17
N ASN A 106 -12.62 -27.41 2.77
CA ASN A 106 -11.40 -28.13 3.17
C ASN A 106 -10.60 -28.72 2.00
N LYS A 107 -11.19 -28.86 0.79
CA LYS A 107 -10.44 -29.38 -0.37
C LYS A 107 -10.17 -28.29 -1.37
N GLU A 108 -11.11 -28.11 -2.27
CA GLU A 108 -11.00 -27.16 -3.37
C GLU A 108 -12.28 -26.33 -3.41
N ALA A 109 -12.12 -25.04 -3.43
CA ALA A 109 -13.20 -24.10 -3.64
C ALA A 109 -12.84 -23.15 -4.77
N ALA A 110 -13.81 -22.85 -5.64
CA ALA A 110 -13.62 -21.88 -6.69
C ALA A 110 -14.85 -20.95 -6.80
N VAL A 111 -14.59 -19.72 -7.25
CA VAL A 111 -15.62 -18.73 -7.57
C VAL A 111 -15.35 -18.23 -8.97
N ALA A 112 -16.38 -18.20 -9.79
CA ALA A 112 -16.33 -17.64 -11.13
C ALA A 112 -17.41 -16.57 -11.30
N ILE A 113 -17.04 -15.42 -11.81
CA ILE A 113 -17.91 -14.28 -12.07
C ILE A 113 -17.89 -14.02 -13.57
N TYR A 114 -19.07 -13.97 -14.17
CA TYR A 114 -19.28 -13.68 -15.58
C TYR A 114 -20.06 -12.39 -15.73
N ARG A 115 -19.76 -11.64 -16.77
CA ARG A 115 -20.56 -10.47 -17.16
C ARG A 115 -21.58 -10.89 -18.24
N GLN A 116 -22.85 -10.59 -18.02
CA GLN A 116 -23.93 -10.84 -18.97
C GLN A 116 -24.71 -9.54 -19.19
N GLY A 117 -24.30 -8.75 -20.19
CA GLY A 117 -24.81 -7.40 -20.40
C GLY A 117 -24.45 -6.49 -19.21
N ASP A 118 -25.47 -5.94 -18.54
CA ASP A 118 -25.31 -5.08 -17.35
C ASP A 118 -25.45 -5.87 -16.02
N SER A 119 -25.65 -7.19 -16.09
CA SER A 119 -25.73 -8.05 -14.91
C SER A 119 -24.49 -8.93 -14.76
N TYR A 120 -24.36 -9.54 -13.59
CA TYR A 120 -23.30 -10.49 -13.31
C TYR A 120 -23.89 -11.85 -12.96
N GLN A 121 -23.22 -12.91 -13.41
CA GLN A 121 -23.49 -14.28 -12.97
C GLN A 121 -22.37 -14.71 -12.04
N VAL A 122 -22.72 -15.40 -10.96
CA VAL A 122 -21.74 -15.88 -9.98
C VAL A 122 -21.96 -17.39 -9.76
N PHE A 123 -20.90 -18.15 -9.93
CA PHE A 123 -20.87 -19.57 -9.60
C PHE A 123 -19.84 -19.82 -8.50
N VAL A 124 -20.27 -20.54 -7.48
CA VAL A 124 -19.37 -21.05 -6.42
C VAL A 124 -19.29 -22.56 -6.58
N VAL A 125 -18.09 -23.09 -6.75
CA VAL A 125 -17.86 -24.51 -6.92
C VAL A 125 -17.06 -25.03 -5.73
N VAL A 126 -17.52 -26.11 -5.11
CA VAL A 126 -16.80 -26.77 -4.03
C VAL A 126 -16.66 -28.26 -4.31
N ARG A 127 -15.52 -28.82 -3.96
CA ARG A 127 -15.25 -30.25 -4.10
C ARG A 127 -15.74 -31.01 -2.87
N LEU A 128 -16.68 -31.93 -3.09
CA LEU A 128 -17.26 -32.74 -2.02
C LEU A 128 -16.34 -33.88 -1.61
N THR A 129 -16.16 -34.03 -0.30
CA THR A 129 -15.60 -35.23 0.33
C THR A 129 -16.67 -36.32 0.51
N LEU A 130 -16.28 -37.52 0.90
CA LEU A 130 -17.25 -38.57 1.21
C LEU A 130 -18.20 -38.16 2.36
N SER A 131 -17.64 -37.54 3.40
CA SER A 131 -18.42 -37.06 4.55
C SER A 131 -19.42 -35.95 4.18
N THR A 132 -19.05 -35.01 3.29
CA THR A 132 -19.95 -33.95 2.83
C THR A 132 -21.02 -34.48 1.87
N ARG A 133 -20.73 -35.54 1.09
CA ARG A 133 -21.75 -36.23 0.28
C ARG A 133 -22.80 -36.92 1.15
N ILE A 134 -22.39 -37.53 2.26
CA ILE A 134 -23.30 -38.12 3.24
C ILE A 134 -24.13 -37.03 3.91
N ALA A 135 -23.51 -35.91 4.30
CA ALA A 135 -24.23 -34.77 4.87
C ALA A 135 -25.25 -34.18 3.90
N GLU A 136 -24.93 -34.08 2.60
CA GLU A 136 -25.88 -33.66 1.56
C GLU A 136 -27.08 -34.59 1.48
N LEU A 137 -26.85 -35.91 1.45
CA LEU A 137 -27.93 -36.89 1.45
C LEU A 137 -28.83 -36.79 2.69
N LEU A 138 -28.22 -36.62 3.88
CA LEU A 138 -28.94 -36.41 5.13
C LEU A 138 -29.72 -35.10 5.15
N SER A 139 -29.17 -34.03 4.60
CA SER A 139 -29.87 -32.74 4.49
C SER A 139 -31.08 -32.82 3.55
N GLN A 140 -30.99 -33.56 2.43
CA GLN A 140 -32.10 -33.80 1.54
C GLN A 140 -33.24 -34.58 2.23
N LEU A 141 -32.90 -35.46 3.17
CA LEU A 141 -33.89 -36.18 3.99
C LEU A 141 -34.46 -35.28 5.10
N SER A 142 -33.67 -34.38 5.67
CA SER A 142 -34.11 -33.47 6.74
C SER A 142 -34.95 -32.29 6.23
N HIS A 143 -34.79 -31.88 4.98
CA HIS A 143 -35.63 -30.84 4.35
C HIS A 143 -37.13 -31.20 4.29
N GLN A 144 -37.47 -32.47 4.43
CA GLN A 144 -38.89 -32.89 4.61
C GLN A 144 -39.44 -32.48 5.98
N TRP A 145 -38.56 -32.03 6.94
CA TRP A 145 -38.92 -31.77 8.35
C TRP A 145 -38.71 -30.32 8.81
N SER A 146 -38.04 -29.46 8.03
CA SER A 146 -37.83 -28.07 8.41
C SER A 146 -38.77 -27.12 7.64
N GLY A 147 -39.81 -26.66 8.34
CA GLY A 147 -40.78 -25.72 7.80
C GLY A 147 -40.14 -24.37 7.45
N GLY A 148 -40.22 -23.94 6.18
CA GLY A 148 -39.94 -22.56 5.78
C GLY A 148 -39.15 -22.33 4.49
N ALA A 149 -38.45 -23.30 3.95
CA ALA A 149 -37.77 -23.18 2.66
C ALA A 149 -38.50 -24.01 1.57
N ILE A 150 -38.82 -23.37 0.46
CA ILE A 150 -39.47 -24.06 -0.69
C ILE A 150 -38.34 -24.61 -1.58
N SER A 151 -38.25 -25.93 -1.69
CA SER A 151 -37.33 -26.60 -2.62
C SER A 151 -38.05 -26.99 -3.90
N ARG A 152 -37.57 -26.52 -5.04
CA ARG A 152 -38.03 -26.87 -6.38
C ARG A 152 -36.95 -27.65 -7.10
N ARG A 153 -37.35 -28.80 -7.70
CA ARG A 153 -36.44 -29.63 -8.50
C ARG A 153 -36.81 -29.52 -9.97
N GLN A 154 -35.82 -29.19 -10.80
CA GLN A 154 -35.98 -29.12 -12.24
C GLN A 154 -35.01 -30.11 -12.89
N LYS A 155 -35.49 -30.88 -13.87
CA LYS A 155 -34.61 -31.72 -14.71
C LYS A 155 -34.19 -30.92 -15.94
N TYR A 156 -32.88 -30.80 -16.13
CA TYR A 156 -32.32 -30.21 -17.34
C TYR A 156 -31.31 -31.17 -17.94
N HIS A 157 -31.53 -31.62 -19.16
CA HIS A 157 -30.68 -32.59 -19.89
C HIS A 157 -30.23 -33.79 -19.05
N GLY A 158 -31.16 -34.40 -18.30
CA GLY A 158 -30.91 -35.57 -17.48
C GLY A 158 -30.21 -35.30 -16.13
N ARG A 159 -29.90 -34.03 -15.81
CA ARG A 159 -29.40 -33.60 -14.51
C ARG A 159 -30.50 -32.93 -13.70
N VAL A 160 -30.41 -33.08 -12.37
CA VAL A 160 -31.33 -32.43 -11.45
C VAL A 160 -30.68 -31.15 -10.96
N VAL A 161 -31.34 -30.03 -11.28
CA VAL A 161 -31.02 -28.71 -10.71
C VAL A 161 -31.99 -28.45 -9.58
N ASN A 162 -31.46 -28.10 -8.41
CA ASN A 162 -32.26 -27.83 -7.22
C ASN A 162 -32.27 -26.33 -6.96
N HIS A 163 -33.46 -25.78 -6.66
CA HIS A 163 -33.65 -24.39 -6.27
C HIS A 163 -34.21 -24.35 -4.86
N ILE A 164 -33.61 -23.56 -3.99
CA ILE A 164 -34.04 -23.33 -2.60
C ILE A 164 -34.39 -21.86 -2.48
N SER A 165 -35.66 -21.55 -2.31
CA SER A 165 -36.14 -20.19 -2.08
C SER A 165 -36.37 -19.99 -0.59
N PHE A 166 -35.77 -18.96 0.00
CA PHE A 166 -35.95 -18.62 1.40
C PHE A 166 -37.14 -17.68 1.59
N SER A 167 -37.66 -17.61 2.83
CA SER A 167 -38.86 -16.79 3.16
C SER A 167 -38.67 -15.27 2.92
N ARG A 168 -37.44 -14.80 2.68
CA ARG A 168 -37.16 -13.41 2.29
C ARG A 168 -37.22 -13.29 0.76
N PRO A 169 -38.02 -12.37 0.20
CA PRO A 169 -38.08 -12.16 -1.25
C PRO A 169 -36.69 -11.81 -1.82
N GLY A 170 -36.32 -12.46 -2.93
CA GLY A 170 -35.04 -12.22 -3.61
C GLY A 170 -33.84 -12.98 -3.07
N LEU A 171 -34.01 -13.77 -2.01
CA LEU A 171 -32.97 -14.68 -1.50
C LEU A 171 -33.32 -16.12 -1.92
N GLY A 172 -32.66 -16.61 -2.95
CA GLY A 172 -32.75 -17.99 -3.41
C GLY A 172 -31.35 -18.51 -3.77
N LEU A 173 -31.17 -19.80 -3.65
CA LEU A 173 -29.93 -20.51 -4.00
C LEU A 173 -30.25 -21.66 -4.92
N GLY A 174 -29.66 -21.65 -6.12
CA GLY A 174 -29.65 -22.81 -7.00
C GLY A 174 -28.42 -23.67 -6.73
N TYR A 175 -28.55 -24.99 -6.90
CA TYR A 175 -27.36 -25.86 -6.92
C TYR A 175 -27.54 -27.05 -7.86
N VAL A 176 -26.44 -27.49 -8.43
CA VAL A 176 -26.31 -28.70 -9.20
C VAL A 176 -25.11 -29.50 -8.77
N ARG A 177 -25.24 -30.80 -8.73
CA ARG A 177 -24.13 -31.71 -8.45
C ARG A 177 -23.67 -32.40 -9.72
N ILE A 178 -22.38 -32.29 -10.01
CA ILE A 178 -21.73 -32.96 -11.13
C ILE A 178 -20.55 -33.78 -10.58
N ARG A 179 -20.72 -35.09 -10.52
CA ARG A 179 -19.75 -36.03 -9.90
C ARG A 179 -19.42 -35.67 -8.45
N ASP A 180 -18.20 -35.19 -8.21
CA ASP A 180 -17.66 -34.77 -6.91
C ASP A 180 -17.68 -33.26 -6.70
N LEU A 181 -18.23 -32.50 -7.67
CA LEU A 181 -18.38 -31.05 -7.58
C LEU A 181 -19.82 -30.67 -7.23
N LEU A 182 -19.98 -29.75 -6.30
CA LEU A 182 -21.20 -29.05 -5.98
C LEU A 182 -21.08 -27.62 -6.49
N ILE A 183 -21.94 -27.23 -7.41
CA ILE A 183 -21.97 -25.91 -8.01
C ILE A 183 -23.18 -25.18 -7.46
N LEU A 184 -22.94 -24.01 -6.90
CA LEU A 184 -23.93 -23.12 -6.27
C LEU A 184 -24.03 -21.83 -7.06
N ALA A 185 -25.23 -21.29 -7.20
CA ALA A 185 -25.47 -19.97 -7.75
C ALA A 185 -26.61 -19.27 -7.01
N PRO A 186 -26.52 -17.97 -6.70
CA PRO A 186 -27.67 -17.19 -6.27
C PRO A 186 -28.76 -17.25 -7.34
N GLU A 187 -30.02 -17.46 -6.96
CA GLU A 187 -31.13 -17.65 -7.90
C GLU A 187 -31.32 -16.46 -8.86
N SER A 188 -30.94 -15.27 -8.39
CA SER A 188 -30.99 -14.03 -9.17
C SER A 188 -29.72 -13.77 -10.04
N LEU A 189 -28.63 -14.51 -9.83
CA LEU A 189 -27.31 -14.22 -10.41
C LEU A 189 -26.66 -15.42 -11.11
N GLY A 190 -27.39 -16.53 -11.37
CA GLY A 190 -26.75 -17.68 -12.00
C GLY A 190 -27.70 -18.62 -12.71
N HIS A 191 -27.37 -18.95 -13.94
CA HIS A 191 -28.08 -19.94 -14.76
C HIS A 191 -27.32 -21.27 -14.74
N LEU A 192 -27.71 -22.17 -13.83
CA LEU A 192 -27.06 -23.49 -13.68
C LEU A 192 -27.19 -24.40 -14.90
N ASP A 193 -28.09 -24.07 -15.80
CA ASP A 193 -28.26 -24.79 -17.07
C ASP A 193 -26.99 -24.67 -17.93
N GLU A 194 -26.30 -23.52 -17.93
CA GLU A 194 -25.02 -23.34 -18.63
C GLU A 194 -23.95 -24.28 -18.13
N ILE A 195 -23.91 -24.55 -16.83
CA ILE A 195 -22.99 -25.50 -16.22
C ILE A 195 -23.22 -26.93 -16.72
N VAL A 196 -24.50 -27.31 -16.87
CA VAL A 196 -24.89 -28.63 -17.40
C VAL A 196 -24.52 -28.72 -18.88
N ASP A 197 -24.69 -27.65 -19.66
CA ASP A 197 -24.34 -27.63 -21.08
C ASP A 197 -22.84 -27.73 -21.29
N VAL A 198 -22.02 -27.03 -20.49
CA VAL A 198 -20.55 -27.16 -20.49
C VAL A 198 -20.13 -28.60 -20.17
N TYR A 199 -20.71 -29.18 -19.11
CA TYR A 199 -20.38 -30.55 -18.73
C TYR A 199 -20.74 -31.57 -19.81
N GLN A 200 -21.79 -31.32 -20.59
CA GLN A 200 -22.20 -32.16 -21.71
C GLN A 200 -21.54 -31.79 -23.05
N HIS A 201 -20.52 -30.96 -23.03
CA HIS A 201 -19.79 -30.50 -24.23
C HIS A 201 -20.65 -29.72 -25.25
N ARG A 202 -21.71 -29.05 -24.80
CA ARG A 202 -22.57 -28.19 -25.64
C ARG A 202 -22.09 -26.75 -25.65
N SER A 203 -21.30 -26.38 -24.64
CA SER A 203 -20.65 -25.08 -24.51
C SER A 203 -19.19 -25.24 -24.20
N VAL A 204 -18.39 -24.21 -24.51
CA VAL A 204 -16.92 -24.23 -24.35
C VAL A 204 -16.55 -24.10 -22.87
N PRO A 205 -15.76 -25.04 -22.31
CA PRO A 205 -15.32 -24.98 -20.93
C PRO A 205 -14.21 -23.94 -20.71
N LEU A 206 -14.08 -23.45 -19.47
CA LEU A 206 -12.98 -22.57 -19.04
C LEU A 206 -11.61 -23.20 -19.32
N SER A 207 -11.50 -24.52 -19.20
CA SER A 207 -10.26 -25.26 -19.51
C SER A 207 -9.79 -25.13 -20.95
N ALA A 208 -10.67 -24.73 -21.89
CA ALA A 208 -10.33 -24.43 -23.29
C ALA A 208 -10.12 -22.93 -23.57
N ASP A 209 -10.36 -22.05 -22.59
CA ASP A 209 -10.15 -20.62 -22.74
C ASP A 209 -8.67 -20.27 -22.88
N SER A 210 -8.32 -19.53 -23.93
CA SER A 210 -6.91 -19.19 -24.24
C SER A 210 -6.30 -18.25 -23.21
N SER A 211 -7.07 -17.28 -22.72
CA SER A 211 -6.60 -16.29 -21.72
C SER A 211 -6.38 -16.95 -20.37
N TYR A 212 -7.30 -17.82 -19.94
CA TYR A 212 -7.11 -18.63 -18.74
C TYR A 212 -5.90 -19.56 -18.86
N ASN A 213 -5.75 -20.25 -20.00
CA ASN A 213 -4.64 -21.17 -20.22
C ASN A 213 -3.30 -20.44 -20.26
N PHE A 214 -3.25 -19.21 -20.77
CA PHE A 214 -2.06 -18.36 -20.69
C PHE A 214 -1.62 -18.15 -19.24
N VAL A 215 -2.54 -17.73 -18.36
CA VAL A 215 -2.24 -17.54 -16.93
C VAL A 215 -1.82 -18.84 -16.26
N ARG A 216 -2.54 -19.93 -16.53
CA ARG A 216 -2.24 -21.25 -15.95
C ARG A 216 -0.86 -21.79 -16.36
N GLN A 217 -0.45 -21.60 -17.62
CA GLN A 217 0.83 -22.07 -18.14
C GLN A 217 2.02 -21.29 -17.59
N ASN A 218 1.85 -19.98 -17.34
CA ASN A 218 2.87 -19.11 -16.75
C ASN A 218 2.85 -19.11 -15.21
N GLY A 219 1.81 -19.69 -14.57
CA GLY A 219 1.73 -19.90 -13.13
C GLY A 219 2.54 -21.10 -12.63
N TYR A 220 2.45 -21.37 -11.34
CA TYR A 220 3.06 -22.58 -10.77
C TYR A 220 2.26 -23.83 -11.17
N PRO A 221 2.95 -24.92 -11.57
CA PRO A 221 2.28 -26.16 -12.00
C PRO A 221 1.38 -26.79 -10.94
N PHE A 222 1.76 -26.64 -9.67
CA PHE A 222 1.08 -27.20 -8.49
C PHE A 222 0.72 -26.07 -7.53
N SER A 223 -0.09 -25.11 -8.01
CA SER A 223 -0.53 -23.99 -7.18
C SER A 223 -1.73 -24.38 -6.34
N ASP A 224 -1.71 -24.04 -5.05
CA ASP A 224 -2.86 -24.15 -4.14
C ASP A 224 -3.87 -23.02 -4.34
N GLY A 225 -3.45 -21.93 -4.99
CA GLY A 225 -4.31 -20.80 -5.33
C GLY A 225 -4.07 -20.28 -6.73
N LEU A 226 -5.15 -19.94 -7.42
CA LEU A 226 -5.11 -19.28 -8.71
C LEU A 226 -6.21 -18.22 -8.79
N LEU A 227 -5.82 -16.99 -9.00
CA LEU A 227 -6.70 -15.89 -9.41
C LEU A 227 -6.47 -15.63 -10.89
N PHE A 228 -7.55 -15.48 -11.64
CA PHE A 228 -7.56 -15.04 -13.03
C PHE A 228 -8.53 -13.88 -13.19
N VAL A 229 -8.12 -12.85 -13.90
CA VAL A 229 -8.96 -11.69 -14.23
C VAL A 229 -8.80 -11.37 -15.71
N ASN A 230 -9.92 -11.32 -16.42
CA ASN A 230 -9.98 -10.95 -17.83
C ASN A 230 -10.35 -9.47 -17.97
N PHE A 231 -9.35 -8.61 -18.13
CA PHE A 231 -9.54 -7.17 -18.24
C PHE A 231 -10.28 -6.75 -19.52
N ASN A 232 -10.25 -7.56 -20.57
CA ASN A 232 -11.00 -7.27 -21.78
C ASN A 232 -12.53 -7.25 -21.56
N LEU A 233 -13.00 -7.89 -20.50
CA LEU A 233 -14.42 -7.98 -20.14
C LEU A 233 -14.87 -6.93 -19.09
N ILE A 234 -13.93 -6.09 -18.61
CA ILE A 234 -14.26 -5.00 -17.69
C ILE A 234 -15.14 -3.97 -18.39
N SER A 235 -16.09 -3.39 -17.66
CA SER A 235 -17.00 -2.39 -18.18
C SER A 235 -16.26 -1.17 -18.74
N ASP A 236 -16.81 -0.55 -19.78
CA ASP A 236 -16.20 0.63 -20.42
C ASP A 236 -16.08 1.81 -19.45
N PHE A 237 -16.95 1.91 -18.45
CA PHE A 237 -16.85 2.90 -17.38
C PHE A 237 -15.52 2.76 -16.59
N TRP A 238 -15.23 1.57 -16.07
CA TRP A 238 -14.00 1.31 -15.33
C TRP A 238 -12.76 1.41 -16.23
N ARG A 239 -12.89 0.99 -17.48
CA ARG A 239 -11.81 1.10 -18.47
C ARG A 239 -11.46 2.56 -18.73
N GLY A 240 -12.44 3.44 -18.93
CA GLY A 240 -12.23 4.86 -19.16
C GLY A 240 -11.55 5.57 -17.98
N GLU A 241 -11.95 5.26 -16.75
CA GLU A 241 -11.29 5.81 -15.56
C GLU A 241 -9.84 5.31 -15.41
N MET A 242 -9.59 4.02 -15.65
CA MET A 242 -8.24 3.46 -15.62
C MET A 242 -7.38 4.00 -16.75
N ASP A 243 -7.91 4.12 -17.98
CA ASP A 243 -7.18 4.66 -19.12
C ASP A 243 -6.75 6.10 -18.88
N SER A 244 -7.57 6.94 -18.25
CA SER A 244 -7.19 8.30 -17.91
C SER A 244 -5.95 8.37 -17.02
N ARG A 245 -5.82 7.43 -16.08
CA ARG A 245 -4.65 7.32 -15.17
C ARG A 245 -3.45 6.68 -15.85
N LEU A 246 -3.65 5.64 -16.65
CA LEU A 246 -2.57 4.88 -17.29
C LEU A 246 -1.97 5.62 -18.51
N THR A 247 -2.76 6.43 -19.20
CA THR A 247 -2.29 7.19 -20.37
C THR A 247 -1.19 8.17 -19.99
N SER A 248 -1.27 8.79 -18.82
CA SER A 248 -0.19 9.64 -18.31
C SER A 248 1.13 8.87 -18.06
N LEU A 249 1.05 7.53 -17.95
CA LEU A 249 2.17 6.62 -17.80
C LEU A 249 2.64 6.01 -19.14
N GLY A 250 1.96 6.34 -20.25
CA GLY A 250 2.26 5.78 -21.57
C GLY A 250 1.62 4.43 -21.87
N TYR A 251 0.61 4.02 -21.09
CA TYR A 251 -0.13 2.77 -21.27
C TYR A 251 -1.61 3.03 -21.56
N GLN A 252 -2.27 2.02 -22.14
CA GLN A 252 -3.73 1.89 -22.16
C GLN A 252 -4.10 0.60 -21.42
N THR A 253 -5.30 0.50 -20.88
CA THR A 253 -5.76 -0.74 -20.21
C THR A 253 -5.69 -1.96 -21.11
N ALA A 254 -5.92 -1.77 -22.42
CA ALA A 254 -5.78 -2.82 -23.44
C ALA A 254 -4.35 -3.38 -23.57
N ALA A 255 -3.32 -2.68 -23.06
CA ALA A 255 -1.96 -3.20 -22.99
C ALA A 255 -1.84 -4.39 -22.01
N PHE A 256 -2.80 -4.55 -21.11
CA PHE A 256 -2.80 -5.55 -20.03
C PHE A 256 -4.09 -6.38 -20.06
N PRO A 257 -4.30 -7.24 -21.08
CA PRO A 257 -5.58 -7.92 -21.31
C PRO A 257 -5.96 -8.93 -20.22
N VAL A 258 -4.98 -9.53 -19.54
CA VAL A 258 -5.22 -10.56 -18.53
C VAL A 258 -4.25 -10.44 -17.37
N TYR A 259 -4.76 -10.78 -16.18
CA TYR A 259 -3.98 -10.88 -14.95
C TYR A 259 -4.19 -12.25 -14.32
N GLY A 260 -3.14 -12.76 -13.71
CA GLY A 260 -3.16 -13.98 -12.91
C GLY A 260 -2.33 -13.83 -11.67
N LEU A 261 -2.76 -14.47 -10.58
CA LEU A 261 -1.95 -14.66 -9.37
C LEU A 261 -1.97 -16.14 -9.03
N SER A 262 -0.80 -16.75 -9.00
CA SER A 262 -0.62 -18.14 -8.62
C SER A 262 0.08 -18.23 -7.27
N TYR A 263 -0.47 -19.01 -6.35
CA TYR A 263 0.05 -19.19 -4.99
C TYR A 263 0.51 -20.64 -4.79
N MET A 264 1.69 -20.79 -4.20
CA MET A 264 2.25 -22.09 -3.82
C MET A 264 2.80 -22.02 -2.39
N PRO A 265 2.20 -22.75 -1.44
CA PRO A 265 2.70 -22.80 -0.06
C PRO A 265 4.00 -23.59 0.02
N GLY A 266 4.77 -23.34 1.10
CA GLY A 266 6.00 -24.06 1.39
C GLY A 266 6.78 -23.40 2.51
N VAL A 267 7.99 -23.86 2.77
CA VAL A 267 8.92 -23.20 3.71
C VAL A 267 9.16 -21.74 3.29
N VAL A 268 9.23 -21.53 1.98
CA VAL A 268 9.08 -20.23 1.34
C VAL A 268 7.75 -20.23 0.61
N SER A 269 6.81 -19.43 1.06
CA SER A 269 5.55 -19.19 0.36
C SER A 269 5.80 -18.34 -0.88
N LYS A 270 5.27 -18.79 -2.03
CA LYS A 270 5.54 -18.17 -3.32
C LYS A 270 4.24 -17.67 -3.95
N PHE A 271 4.23 -16.41 -4.34
CA PHE A 271 3.15 -15.81 -5.11
C PHE A 271 3.72 -15.34 -6.45
N LYS A 272 3.08 -15.70 -7.55
CA LYS A 272 3.50 -15.30 -8.89
C LYS A 272 2.38 -14.51 -9.54
N LEU A 273 2.58 -13.20 -9.69
CA LEU A 273 1.73 -12.33 -10.49
C LEU A 273 2.14 -12.48 -11.95
N ILE A 274 1.15 -12.74 -12.80
CA ILE A 274 1.30 -12.94 -14.24
C ILE A 274 0.44 -11.88 -14.92
N VAL A 275 1.05 -11.05 -15.76
CA VAL A 275 0.33 -10.02 -16.52
C VAL A 275 0.57 -10.27 -18.00
N GLY A 276 -0.49 -10.51 -18.76
CA GLY A 276 -0.41 -10.58 -20.22
C GLY A 276 -0.11 -9.19 -20.79
N LEU A 277 0.75 -9.12 -21.81
CA LEU A 277 1.18 -7.88 -22.44
C LEU A 277 0.74 -7.84 -23.91
N ASP A 278 0.12 -6.74 -24.32
CA ASP A 278 -0.10 -6.41 -25.72
C ASP A 278 0.62 -5.09 -26.06
N GLN A 279 1.83 -5.22 -26.58
CA GLN A 279 2.74 -4.10 -26.84
C GLN A 279 2.22 -3.08 -27.86
N LYS A 280 1.21 -3.43 -28.68
CA LYS A 280 0.60 -2.49 -29.65
C LYS A 280 -0.09 -1.29 -28.98
N TYR A 281 -0.52 -1.46 -27.73
CA TYR A 281 -1.16 -0.41 -26.93
C TYR A 281 -0.19 0.33 -25.99
N MET A 282 1.13 0.20 -26.23
CA MET A 282 2.18 0.86 -25.46
C MET A 282 2.91 1.89 -26.32
N THR A 283 3.41 2.96 -25.69
CA THR A 283 4.29 3.93 -26.37
C THR A 283 5.63 3.29 -26.74
N SER A 284 6.35 3.87 -27.71
CA SER A 284 7.64 3.36 -28.15
C SER A 284 8.69 3.32 -27.02
N GLY A 285 8.67 4.29 -26.11
CA GLY A 285 9.56 4.32 -24.94
C GLY A 285 9.32 3.13 -24.01
N ILE A 286 8.05 2.89 -23.67
CA ILE A 286 7.65 1.78 -22.81
C ILE A 286 8.00 0.42 -23.45
N ARG A 287 7.75 0.26 -24.76
CA ARG A 287 8.15 -0.96 -25.48
C ARG A 287 9.64 -1.26 -25.38
N LYS A 288 10.50 -0.22 -25.45
CA LYS A 288 11.95 -0.39 -25.26
C LYS A 288 12.29 -0.92 -23.86
N THR A 289 11.59 -0.46 -22.82
CA THR A 289 11.78 -0.98 -21.47
C THR A 289 11.46 -2.47 -21.38
N PHE A 290 10.35 -2.91 -21.99
CA PHE A 290 9.99 -4.34 -22.03
C PHE A 290 10.88 -5.19 -22.94
N ALA A 291 11.59 -4.57 -23.90
CA ALA A 291 12.55 -5.25 -24.76
C ALA A 291 13.95 -5.37 -24.15
N CYS A 292 14.19 -4.78 -22.99
CA CYS A 292 15.46 -4.90 -22.27
C CYS A 292 15.70 -6.37 -21.87
N PRO A 293 16.91 -6.93 -22.05
CA PRO A 293 17.20 -8.28 -21.60
C PRO A 293 17.32 -8.37 -20.08
N ALA A 294 16.85 -9.45 -19.49
CA ALA A 294 17.09 -9.73 -18.08
C ALA A 294 18.58 -9.96 -17.81
N LEU A 295 19.12 -9.37 -16.76
CA LEU A 295 20.54 -9.39 -16.39
C LEU A 295 20.79 -10.26 -15.16
N ALA A 296 22.01 -10.79 -15.05
CA ALA A 296 22.50 -11.32 -13.79
C ALA A 296 22.74 -10.18 -12.80
N ASN A 297 22.40 -10.41 -11.55
CA ASN A 297 22.50 -9.39 -10.52
C ASN A 297 23.84 -9.50 -9.78
N ASP A 298 24.89 -8.88 -10.31
CA ASP A 298 26.21 -8.84 -9.70
C ASP A 298 26.31 -7.83 -8.55
N THR A 299 25.33 -6.94 -8.40
CA THR A 299 25.37 -5.86 -7.39
C THR A 299 25.13 -6.33 -5.96
N LEU A 300 24.69 -7.58 -5.75
CA LEU A 300 24.62 -8.19 -4.42
C LEU A 300 25.97 -8.12 -3.68
N LYS A 301 27.08 -8.20 -4.42
CA LYS A 301 28.43 -8.08 -3.85
C LYS A 301 28.74 -6.70 -3.26
N LEU A 302 28.04 -5.65 -3.69
CA LEU A 302 28.21 -4.29 -3.18
C LEU A 302 27.46 -4.06 -1.86
N VAL A 303 26.58 -4.98 -1.49
CA VAL A 303 25.62 -4.80 -0.40
C VAL A 303 26.13 -5.50 0.85
N PRO A 304 26.30 -4.82 1.98
CA PRO A 304 26.76 -5.44 3.22
C PRO A 304 25.70 -6.37 3.80
N VAL A 305 26.15 -7.42 4.52
CA VAL A 305 25.29 -8.47 5.09
C VAL A 305 24.22 -7.92 6.05
N ASN A 306 24.47 -6.78 6.69
CA ASN A 306 23.55 -6.11 7.61
C ASN A 306 22.50 -5.21 6.89
N ALA A 307 22.43 -5.23 5.56
CA ALA A 307 21.39 -4.49 4.85
C ALA A 307 19.99 -5.06 5.19
N ILE A 308 19.07 -4.14 5.53
CA ILE A 308 17.68 -4.46 5.88
C ILE A 308 16.80 -4.48 4.63
N LEU A 309 17.05 -3.55 3.72
CA LEU A 309 16.39 -3.42 2.44
C LEU A 309 17.46 -3.31 1.35
N TYR A 310 17.28 -4.07 0.31
CA TYR A 310 18.05 -3.95 -0.92
C TYR A 310 17.11 -3.93 -2.11
N SER A 311 17.40 -3.09 -3.10
CA SER A 311 16.65 -3.05 -4.36
C SER A 311 17.60 -2.75 -5.52
N TRP A 312 17.38 -3.43 -6.65
CA TRP A 312 18.15 -3.27 -7.87
C TRP A 312 17.26 -3.41 -9.10
N GLY A 313 17.56 -2.61 -10.12
CA GLY A 313 16.96 -2.70 -11.45
C GLY A 313 18.02 -2.64 -12.52
N GLY A 314 17.98 -3.61 -13.46
CA GLY A 314 18.93 -3.74 -14.56
C GLY A 314 18.50 -3.06 -15.85
N CYS A 315 17.30 -2.50 -15.91
CA CYS A 315 16.69 -1.97 -17.14
C CYS A 315 16.14 -0.55 -16.96
N TYR A 316 16.89 0.30 -16.25
CA TYR A 316 16.46 1.66 -16.01
C TYR A 316 16.91 2.61 -17.14
N ASP A 317 15.94 3.26 -17.81
CA ASP A 317 16.22 4.30 -18.80
C ASP A 317 16.12 5.69 -18.14
N PHE A 318 17.28 6.23 -17.73
CA PHE A 318 17.35 7.54 -17.09
C PHE A 318 16.86 8.67 -17.99
N ALA A 319 17.07 8.59 -19.30
CA ALA A 319 16.62 9.63 -20.23
C ALA A 319 15.09 9.64 -20.35
N GLN A 320 14.47 8.45 -20.41
CA GLN A 320 13.02 8.32 -20.41
C GLN A 320 12.42 8.73 -19.06
N ALA A 321 13.01 8.29 -17.94
CA ALA A 321 12.58 8.68 -16.60
C ALA A 321 12.60 10.20 -16.42
N TRP A 322 13.67 10.86 -16.87
CA TRP A 322 13.79 12.32 -16.86
C TRP A 322 12.70 12.99 -17.71
N SER A 323 12.46 12.50 -18.93
CA SER A 323 11.43 13.06 -19.81
C SER A 323 10.02 12.92 -19.24
N THR A 324 9.73 11.75 -18.65
CA THR A 324 8.45 11.45 -17.98
C THR A 324 8.26 12.30 -16.72
N ALA A 325 9.31 12.44 -15.91
CA ALA A 325 9.28 13.32 -14.74
C ALA A 325 8.98 14.76 -15.14
N LYS A 326 9.65 15.27 -16.18
CA LYS A 326 9.41 16.63 -16.69
C LYS A 326 7.97 16.82 -17.19
N GLN A 327 7.41 15.84 -17.88
CA GLN A 327 6.03 15.89 -18.36
C GLN A 327 5.01 15.92 -17.21
N ARG A 328 5.17 15.04 -16.21
CA ARG A 328 4.28 14.98 -15.03
C ARG A 328 4.36 16.22 -14.16
N LEU A 329 5.53 16.82 -14.08
CA LEU A 329 5.74 18.02 -13.29
C LEU A 329 5.18 19.26 -13.98
N ALA A 330 5.06 19.26 -15.31
CA ALA A 330 4.32 20.31 -16.03
C ALA A 330 2.84 20.38 -15.60
N GLU A 331 2.28 19.29 -15.06
CA GLU A 331 0.92 19.22 -14.50
C GLU A 331 0.85 19.76 -13.04
N ARG A 332 2.01 20.04 -12.41
CA ARG A 332 2.12 20.58 -11.03
C ARG A 332 3.06 21.78 -11.01
N PRO A 333 2.53 23.01 -11.14
CA PRO A 333 3.33 24.23 -11.32
C PRO A 333 4.43 24.45 -10.25
N GLU A 334 4.12 24.16 -8.97
CA GLU A 334 5.05 24.32 -7.85
C GLU A 334 6.29 23.41 -7.96
N LEU A 335 6.10 22.17 -8.43
CA LEU A 335 7.18 21.22 -8.64
C LEU A 335 7.93 21.49 -9.96
N ALA A 336 7.24 21.98 -10.98
CA ALA A 336 7.84 22.39 -12.25
C ALA A 336 8.85 23.52 -12.04
N GLU A 337 8.51 24.52 -11.21
CA GLU A 337 9.39 25.63 -10.85
C GLU A 337 10.64 25.14 -10.10
N SER A 338 10.50 24.17 -9.20
CA SER A 338 11.62 23.57 -8.46
C SER A 338 12.61 22.87 -9.40
N ILE A 339 12.14 22.15 -10.41
CA ILE A 339 13.01 21.46 -11.38
C ILE A 339 13.66 22.45 -12.36
N GLU A 340 12.94 23.42 -12.86
CA GLU A 340 13.56 24.44 -13.71
C GLU A 340 14.59 25.25 -12.91
N THR A 341 14.32 25.53 -11.64
CA THR A 341 15.32 26.14 -10.73
C THR A 341 16.54 25.25 -10.54
N PHE A 342 16.36 23.95 -10.32
CA PHE A 342 17.46 22.99 -10.21
C PHE A 342 18.28 22.92 -11.53
N LYS A 343 17.61 22.82 -12.66
CA LYS A 343 18.24 22.82 -13.99
C LYS A 343 19.03 24.11 -14.23
N HIS A 344 18.44 25.26 -13.93
CA HIS A 344 19.14 26.54 -14.06
C HIS A 344 20.34 26.67 -13.12
N ARG A 345 20.29 26.07 -11.92
CA ARG A 345 21.45 26.02 -11.02
C ARG A 345 22.55 25.14 -11.60
N LEU A 346 22.22 23.95 -12.14
CA LEU A 346 23.18 23.08 -12.82
C LEU A 346 23.86 23.81 -13.98
N GLU A 347 23.09 24.47 -14.85
CA GLU A 347 23.62 25.17 -16.03
C GLU A 347 24.47 26.41 -15.64
N ARG A 348 24.00 27.23 -14.66
CA ARG A 348 24.68 28.47 -14.27
C ARG A 348 25.92 28.26 -13.40
N HIS A 349 25.82 27.37 -12.41
CA HIS A 349 26.88 27.22 -11.42
C HIS A 349 27.91 26.15 -11.80
N PHE A 350 27.47 25.10 -12.50
CA PHE A 350 28.33 23.97 -12.82
C PHE A 350 28.60 23.83 -14.33
N HIS A 351 28.01 24.70 -15.16
CA HIS A 351 28.10 24.63 -16.62
C HIS A 351 27.80 23.23 -17.17
N MET A 352 26.76 22.59 -16.61
CA MET A 352 26.35 21.23 -16.95
C MET A 352 24.92 21.20 -17.45
N ASN A 353 24.71 20.45 -18.53
CA ASN A 353 23.37 20.14 -19.03
C ASN A 353 22.99 18.70 -18.67
N MET A 354 21.85 18.53 -18.02
CA MET A 354 21.38 17.20 -17.58
C MET A 354 21.33 16.21 -18.77
N ARG A 355 20.84 16.65 -19.93
CA ARG A 355 20.57 15.79 -21.08
C ARG A 355 21.82 15.41 -21.87
N THR A 356 22.77 16.34 -22.02
CA THR A 356 23.98 16.12 -22.84
C THR A 356 25.17 15.65 -22.02
N ASP A 357 25.26 16.03 -20.75
CA ASP A 357 26.45 15.79 -19.96
C ASP A 357 26.24 14.73 -18.87
N VAL A 358 25.06 14.69 -18.22
CA VAL A 358 24.80 13.78 -17.10
C VAL A 358 24.17 12.46 -17.57
N LEU A 359 23.04 12.51 -18.28
CA LEU A 359 22.30 11.29 -18.66
C LEU A 359 23.12 10.30 -19.49
N PRO A 360 23.99 10.73 -20.44
CA PRO A 360 24.73 9.79 -21.27
C PRO A 360 25.84 9.00 -20.56
N ILE A 361 26.27 9.44 -19.37
CA ILE A 361 27.27 8.70 -18.59
C ILE A 361 26.67 7.61 -17.72
N LEU A 362 25.35 7.65 -17.50
CA LEU A 362 24.64 6.67 -16.69
C LEU A 362 24.33 5.42 -17.51
N GLY A 363 24.58 4.26 -16.94
CA GLY A 363 24.19 2.96 -17.49
C GLY A 363 22.71 2.65 -17.23
N HIS A 364 22.34 1.38 -17.41
CA HIS A 364 20.95 0.94 -17.24
C HIS A 364 20.70 0.29 -15.86
N GLU A 365 21.73 0.19 -15.03
CA GLU A 365 21.64 -0.42 -13.72
C GLU A 365 21.65 0.64 -12.62
N ILE A 366 20.65 0.56 -11.74
CA ILE A 366 20.54 1.37 -10.53
C ILE A 366 20.06 0.48 -9.39
N GLY A 367 20.55 0.76 -8.20
CA GLY A 367 20.06 0.10 -7.00
C GLY A 367 20.49 0.84 -5.75
N GLY A 368 20.18 0.25 -4.63
CA GLY A 368 20.58 0.80 -3.34
C GLY A 368 20.17 -0.11 -2.20
N TYR A 369 20.62 0.22 -1.03
CA TYR A 369 20.31 -0.51 0.17
C TYR A 369 20.19 0.41 1.39
N LEU A 370 19.42 -0.04 2.38
CA LEU A 370 19.27 0.59 3.69
C LEU A 370 19.83 -0.37 4.73
N THR A 371 20.67 0.09 5.63
CA THR A 371 21.18 -0.72 6.75
C THR A 371 20.52 -0.38 8.07
N ASP A 372 20.14 0.87 8.27
CA ASP A 372 19.58 1.35 9.53
C ASP A 372 18.84 2.68 9.33
N ILE A 373 18.09 3.07 10.37
CA ILE A 373 17.58 4.43 10.55
C ILE A 373 18.17 4.94 11.88
N ASP A 374 19.09 5.88 11.80
CA ASP A 374 19.74 6.46 12.98
C ASP A 374 18.77 7.35 13.73
N MET A 375 18.51 7.04 15.00
CA MET A 375 17.60 7.75 15.90
C MET A 375 18.34 8.58 16.97
N GLU A 376 19.69 8.57 16.98
CA GLU A 376 20.48 9.25 18.01
C GLU A 376 20.50 10.77 17.85
N GLY A 377 20.21 11.27 16.65
CA GLY A 377 20.16 12.70 16.34
C GLY A 377 18.82 13.35 16.68
N SER A 378 18.76 14.69 16.47
CA SER A 378 17.49 15.45 16.60
C SER A 378 16.42 15.02 15.60
N TYR A 379 16.84 14.41 14.49
CA TYR A 379 15.95 13.90 13.44
C TYR A 379 16.42 12.50 13.03
N PRO A 380 15.48 11.59 12.72
CA PRO A 380 15.81 10.28 12.17
C PRO A 380 16.55 10.43 10.84
N PHE A 381 17.68 9.74 10.71
CA PHE A 381 18.49 9.82 9.51
C PHE A 381 18.71 8.43 8.90
N PRO A 382 18.26 8.16 7.65
CA PRO A 382 18.42 6.85 7.03
C PRO A 382 19.88 6.60 6.64
N ARG A 383 20.40 5.45 7.02
CA ARG A 383 21.71 4.94 6.54
C ARG A 383 21.50 4.25 5.21
N LEU A 384 21.50 5.04 4.15
CA LEU A 384 21.19 4.65 2.78
C LEU A 384 22.40 4.81 1.86
N LEU A 385 22.61 3.82 0.98
CA LEU A 385 23.53 3.92 -0.14
C LEU A 385 22.77 3.63 -1.44
N VAL A 386 23.02 4.45 -2.45
CA VAL A 386 22.55 4.27 -3.83
C VAL A 386 23.78 4.03 -4.72
N PHE A 387 23.66 3.08 -5.64
CA PHE A 387 24.68 2.80 -6.64
C PHE A 387 24.09 2.86 -8.04
N MET A 388 24.89 3.34 -8.98
CA MET A 388 24.51 3.48 -10.40
C MET A 388 25.67 2.99 -11.27
N LYS A 389 25.35 2.17 -12.26
CA LYS A 389 26.36 1.78 -13.26
C LYS A 389 26.74 2.98 -14.12
N ILE A 390 28.02 3.14 -14.37
CA ILE A 390 28.60 4.26 -15.13
C ILE A 390 29.16 3.71 -16.44
N GLN A 391 28.81 4.34 -17.57
CA GLN A 391 29.31 3.98 -18.90
C GLN A 391 30.68 4.63 -19.19
N ASP A 392 30.91 5.84 -18.68
CA ASP A 392 32.13 6.61 -18.91
C ASP A 392 32.61 7.19 -17.57
N ARG A 393 33.50 6.44 -16.91
CA ARG A 393 34.03 6.81 -15.60
C ARG A 393 34.78 8.13 -15.62
N ALA A 394 35.64 8.37 -16.65
CA ALA A 394 36.44 9.58 -16.73
C ALA A 394 35.57 10.84 -16.84
N LYS A 395 34.47 10.76 -17.62
CA LYS A 395 33.50 11.86 -17.68
C LYS A 395 32.73 12.02 -16.36
N ALA A 396 32.36 10.92 -15.71
CA ALA A 396 31.69 10.97 -14.41
C ALA A 396 32.56 11.65 -13.34
N GLU A 397 33.85 11.28 -13.26
CA GLU A 397 34.83 11.91 -12.37
C GLU A 397 34.95 13.42 -12.68
N SER A 398 35.16 13.79 -13.95
CA SER A 398 35.23 15.20 -14.38
C SER A 398 33.97 16.00 -14.06
N LEU A 399 32.77 15.38 -14.12
CA LEU A 399 31.54 16.06 -13.71
C LEU A 399 31.48 16.26 -12.20
N LEU A 400 31.85 15.25 -11.42
CA LEU A 400 31.86 15.33 -9.97
C LEU A 400 32.91 16.35 -9.48
N ASP A 401 34.10 16.46 -10.11
CA ASP A 401 35.07 17.48 -9.80
C ASP A 401 34.51 18.89 -9.91
N LYS A 402 33.69 19.18 -10.93
CA LYS A 402 33.01 20.48 -11.07
C LYS A 402 32.07 20.80 -9.90
N PHE A 403 31.40 19.79 -9.33
CA PHE A 403 30.58 20.00 -8.12
C PHE A 403 31.44 20.30 -6.88
N THR A 404 32.63 19.74 -6.82
CA THR A 404 33.51 19.80 -5.64
C THR A 404 34.41 21.03 -5.61
N GLU A 405 34.68 21.65 -6.77
CA GLU A 405 35.42 22.91 -6.90
C GLU A 405 34.64 24.14 -6.40
N HIS A 406 33.36 23.95 -6.03
CA HIS A 406 32.50 25.05 -5.59
C HIS A 406 32.89 25.53 -4.17
N PRO A 407 33.13 26.84 -3.93
CA PRO A 407 33.73 27.37 -2.70
C PRO A 407 32.89 27.21 -1.41
N VAL A 408 31.68 26.69 -1.50
CA VAL A 408 30.73 26.57 -0.35
C VAL A 408 30.87 25.24 0.39
N THR A 409 31.51 24.21 -0.21
CA THR A 409 31.63 22.87 0.39
C THR A 409 33.09 22.45 0.52
N THR A 410 33.53 22.18 1.75
CA THR A 410 34.80 21.51 1.96
C THR A 410 34.63 20.02 1.73
N LEU A 411 35.13 19.53 0.60
CA LEU A 411 35.18 18.12 0.28
C LEU A 411 36.45 17.51 0.90
N TYR A 412 36.26 16.46 1.70
CA TYR A 412 37.34 15.64 2.23
C TYR A 412 37.56 14.43 1.34
N ARG A 413 38.83 13.97 1.25
CA ARG A 413 39.21 12.76 0.53
C ARG A 413 39.87 11.78 1.48
N GLU A 414 39.45 10.53 1.42
CA GLU A 414 40.04 9.42 2.16
C GLU A 414 40.28 8.24 1.21
N GLN A 415 41.41 7.57 1.29
CA GLN A 415 41.63 6.32 0.56
C GLN A 415 41.38 5.14 1.49
N TYR A 416 40.47 4.23 1.06
CA TYR A 416 40.12 3.03 1.79
C TYR A 416 40.15 1.81 0.85
N ASN A 417 41.01 0.82 1.16
CA ASN A 417 41.20 -0.39 0.35
C ASN A 417 41.37 -0.08 -1.16
N HIS A 418 42.25 0.87 -1.48
CA HIS A 418 42.55 1.37 -2.85
C HIS A 418 41.38 2.07 -3.56
N VAL A 419 40.30 2.41 -2.85
CA VAL A 419 39.20 3.21 -3.36
C VAL A 419 39.24 4.61 -2.74
N ASP A 420 39.14 5.63 -3.59
CA ASP A 420 39.03 7.00 -3.13
C ASP A 420 37.59 7.32 -2.73
N ILE A 421 37.37 7.72 -1.49
CA ILE A 421 36.11 8.16 -0.93
C ILE A 421 36.16 9.68 -0.79
N HIS A 422 35.17 10.34 -1.36
CA HIS A 422 34.95 11.77 -1.24
C HIS A 422 33.74 12.02 -0.34
N TYR A 423 33.84 12.89 0.67
CA TYR A 423 32.72 13.13 1.60
C TYR A 423 32.74 14.57 2.13
N ILE A 424 31.58 15.00 2.60
CA ILE A 424 31.38 16.27 3.32
C ILE A 424 30.92 15.95 4.74
N THR A 425 31.32 16.76 5.71
CA THR A 425 30.85 16.63 7.10
C THR A 425 29.73 17.62 7.34
N LEU A 426 28.57 17.12 7.75
CA LEU A 426 27.40 17.93 8.09
C LEU A 426 27.26 18.03 9.62
N PRO A 427 26.85 19.18 10.17
CA PRO A 427 26.67 19.36 11.62
C PRO A 427 25.36 18.76 12.13
N LEU A 428 24.94 17.59 11.61
CA LEU A 428 23.64 16.96 11.91
C LEU A 428 23.74 15.75 12.84
N GLY A 429 24.98 15.35 13.26
CA GLY A 429 25.22 14.19 14.12
C GLY A 429 26.50 13.42 13.76
N ALA A 430 26.86 12.43 14.57
CA ALA A 430 28.15 11.73 14.49
C ALA A 430 28.32 10.85 13.22
N HIS A 431 27.30 10.63 12.41
CA HIS A 431 27.33 9.73 11.25
C HIS A 431 26.78 10.35 9.97
N THR A 432 26.76 11.68 9.88
CA THR A 432 26.22 12.42 8.73
C THR A 432 27.36 13.00 7.88
N ASP A 433 28.19 12.08 7.36
CA ASP A 433 29.25 12.39 6.40
C ASP A 433 28.86 11.84 5.01
N PRO A 434 27.86 12.44 4.31
CA PRO A 434 27.48 11.96 3.00
C PRO A 434 28.64 12.05 2.03
N GLY A 435 28.75 11.05 1.15
CA GLY A 435 29.88 10.98 0.25
C GLY A 435 29.63 10.09 -0.95
N TYR A 436 30.65 10.01 -1.81
CA TYR A 436 30.63 9.17 -2.98
C TYR A 436 31.99 8.49 -3.21
N GLY A 437 32.00 7.45 -4.00
CA GLY A 437 33.18 6.76 -4.46
C GLY A 437 32.87 5.88 -5.67
N PHE A 438 33.90 5.44 -6.38
CA PHE A 438 33.76 4.53 -7.51
C PHE A 438 34.26 3.15 -7.14
N LEU A 439 33.44 2.13 -7.34
CA LEU A 439 33.77 0.74 -7.07
C LEU A 439 33.43 -0.12 -8.28
N GLY A 440 34.45 -0.65 -8.98
CA GLY A 440 34.27 -1.25 -10.29
C GLY A 440 33.66 -0.25 -11.28
N ASP A 441 32.58 -0.65 -11.93
CA ASP A 441 31.84 0.18 -12.90
C ASP A 441 30.70 1.00 -12.25
N TYR A 442 30.62 1.03 -10.91
CA TYR A 442 29.54 1.69 -10.19
C TYR A 442 30.01 2.96 -9.48
N LEU A 443 29.22 4.02 -9.61
CA LEU A 443 29.24 5.18 -8.73
C LEU A 443 28.38 4.86 -7.50
N LEU A 444 28.98 4.92 -6.32
CA LEU A 444 28.31 4.78 -5.04
C LEU A 444 28.08 6.16 -4.43
N VAL A 445 26.87 6.44 -3.97
CA VAL A 445 26.51 7.66 -3.24
C VAL A 445 25.86 7.23 -1.93
N ALA A 446 26.43 7.64 -0.80
CA ALA A 446 25.98 7.20 0.51
C ALA A 446 25.65 8.35 1.45
N SER A 447 24.73 8.13 2.36
CA SER A 447 24.42 9.05 3.45
C SER A 447 25.54 9.17 4.49
N SER A 448 26.50 8.23 4.51
CA SER A 448 27.69 8.32 5.33
C SER A 448 28.90 7.65 4.68
N ARG A 449 30.11 8.15 4.96
CA ARG A 449 31.34 7.52 4.49
C ARG A 449 31.52 6.08 5.01
N GLN A 450 30.95 5.76 6.17
CA GLN A 450 31.04 4.41 6.72
C GLN A 450 30.27 3.39 5.84
N LEU A 451 29.15 3.77 5.24
CA LEU A 451 28.44 2.90 4.29
C LEU A 451 29.27 2.64 3.04
N LEU A 452 30.03 3.63 2.55
CA LEU A 452 30.96 3.42 1.44
C LEU A 452 32.03 2.38 1.82
N LYS A 453 32.61 2.47 3.01
CA LYS A 453 33.60 1.49 3.51
C LYS A 453 32.97 0.09 3.61
N GLN A 454 31.76 -0.03 4.16
CA GLN A 454 31.04 -1.31 4.23
C GLN A 454 30.76 -1.91 2.85
N SER A 455 30.41 -1.09 1.85
CA SER A 455 30.28 -1.57 0.47
C SER A 455 31.60 -2.06 -0.12
N ILE A 456 32.69 -1.37 0.15
CA ILE A 456 34.03 -1.77 -0.31
C ILE A 456 34.45 -3.09 0.35
N ASP A 457 34.20 -3.26 1.65
CA ASP A 457 34.50 -4.49 2.36
C ASP A 457 33.64 -5.66 1.83
N ALA A 458 32.33 -5.43 1.60
CA ALA A 458 31.42 -6.43 1.02
C ALA A 458 31.86 -6.85 -0.39
N TYR A 459 32.35 -5.92 -1.20
CA TYR A 459 32.84 -6.21 -2.55
C TYR A 459 34.12 -7.04 -2.55
N ASN A 460 35.01 -6.77 -1.60
CA ASN A 460 36.31 -7.46 -1.50
C ASN A 460 36.21 -8.84 -0.82
N ASP A 461 35.22 -9.02 0.06
CA ASP A 461 35.00 -10.27 0.79
C ASP A 461 33.51 -10.63 0.84
N SER A 462 33.15 -11.73 0.19
CA SER A 462 31.78 -12.25 0.13
C SER A 462 31.18 -12.56 1.51
N PHE A 463 31.99 -12.80 2.54
CA PHE A 463 31.50 -13.01 3.91
C PHE A 463 30.86 -11.75 4.51
N HIS A 464 31.34 -10.58 4.12
CA HIS A 464 30.79 -9.30 4.52
C HIS A 464 29.61 -8.84 3.62
N SER A 465 29.38 -9.54 2.52
CA SER A 465 28.32 -9.25 1.56
C SER A 465 27.02 -9.95 1.92
N ILE A 466 25.89 -9.38 1.50
CA ILE A 466 24.56 -9.98 1.59
C ILE A 466 24.45 -11.31 0.84
N VAL A 467 25.40 -11.64 -0.04
CA VAL A 467 25.48 -12.94 -0.71
C VAL A 467 25.61 -14.09 0.30
N SER A 468 26.23 -13.84 1.46
CA SER A 468 26.34 -14.81 2.56
C SER A 468 25.09 -14.90 3.45
N ASP A 469 24.05 -14.11 3.19
CA ASP A 469 22.83 -14.10 3.98
C ASP A 469 21.90 -15.27 3.61
N ASP A 470 21.37 -15.92 4.62
CA ASP A 470 20.46 -17.07 4.46
C ASP A 470 19.24 -16.74 3.58
N ALA A 471 18.73 -15.51 3.63
CA ALA A 471 17.58 -15.12 2.82
C ALA A 471 17.93 -15.07 1.33
N VAL A 472 19.13 -14.61 0.96
CA VAL A 472 19.60 -14.61 -0.43
C VAL A 472 19.70 -16.03 -0.96
N GLU A 473 20.28 -16.96 -0.17
CA GLU A 473 20.40 -18.37 -0.54
C GLU A 473 19.02 -19.03 -0.71
N GLN A 474 18.13 -18.83 0.27
CA GLN A 474 16.79 -19.47 0.29
C GLN A 474 15.88 -18.98 -0.83
N PHE A 475 15.98 -17.70 -1.19
CA PHE A 475 15.28 -17.14 -2.33
C PHE A 475 16.01 -17.38 -3.66
N SER A 476 17.21 -18.00 -3.61
CA SER A 476 18.07 -18.31 -4.79
C SER A 476 18.38 -17.07 -5.64
N LEU A 477 18.60 -15.93 -5.01
CA LEU A 477 18.88 -14.68 -5.70
C LEU A 477 20.30 -14.61 -6.27
N ASP A 478 21.23 -15.40 -5.72
CA ASP A 478 22.65 -15.54 -6.09
C ASP A 478 22.92 -16.64 -7.13
N LYS A 479 21.95 -17.54 -7.39
CA LYS A 479 22.14 -18.77 -8.22
C LYS A 479 22.05 -18.51 -9.74
N GLY A 480 22.55 -17.38 -10.23
CA GLY A 480 22.66 -17.09 -11.66
C GLY A 480 21.31 -16.80 -12.36
N GLY A 481 20.27 -16.51 -11.60
CA GLY A 481 18.99 -16.04 -12.13
C GLY A 481 19.17 -14.71 -12.84
N LYS A 482 18.51 -14.54 -14.00
CA LYS A 482 18.44 -13.27 -14.70
C LYS A 482 17.13 -12.58 -14.36
N PHE A 483 17.23 -11.32 -13.96
CA PHE A 483 16.09 -10.52 -13.53
C PHE A 483 16.13 -9.13 -14.18
N HIS A 484 14.99 -8.45 -14.20
CA HIS A 484 14.93 -7.03 -14.53
C HIS A 484 14.95 -6.17 -13.26
N TYR A 485 14.29 -6.67 -12.20
CA TYR A 485 14.31 -6.04 -10.88
C TYR A 485 14.38 -7.12 -9.79
N VAL A 486 15.08 -6.79 -8.71
CA VAL A 486 15.15 -7.59 -7.49
C VAL A 486 15.01 -6.66 -6.30
N THR A 487 14.18 -7.03 -5.36
CA THR A 487 14.10 -6.37 -4.04
C THR A 487 14.14 -7.44 -2.97
N LEU A 488 14.98 -7.26 -1.96
CA LEU A 488 15.05 -8.09 -0.77
C LEU A 488 14.78 -7.20 0.45
N LEU A 489 13.88 -7.67 1.33
CA LEU A 489 13.48 -7.00 2.54
C LEU A 489 13.60 -7.96 3.73
N LYS A 490 14.39 -7.63 4.72
CA LYS A 490 14.40 -8.30 6.03
C LYS A 490 13.27 -7.75 6.88
N THR A 491 12.09 -8.33 6.72
CA THR A 491 10.83 -7.79 7.25
C THR A 491 10.84 -7.66 8.77
N ALA A 492 11.35 -8.66 9.47
CA ALA A 492 11.45 -8.63 10.93
C ALA A 492 12.35 -7.49 11.43
N GLU A 493 13.48 -7.24 10.76
CA GLU A 493 14.38 -6.14 11.11
C GLU A 493 13.79 -4.77 10.80
N LEU A 494 13.22 -4.63 9.59
CA LEU A 494 12.55 -3.38 9.23
C LEU A 494 11.39 -3.06 10.19
N SER A 495 10.61 -4.06 10.58
CA SER A 495 9.51 -3.88 11.52
C SER A 495 9.98 -3.38 12.89
N ARG A 496 11.08 -3.92 13.41
CA ARG A 496 11.69 -3.44 14.65
C ARG A 496 12.15 -1.99 14.53
N ARG A 497 12.87 -1.65 13.43
CA ARG A 497 13.30 -0.26 13.19
C ARG A 497 12.14 0.71 13.00
N ALA A 498 11.07 0.23 12.35
CA ALA A 498 9.84 1.02 12.25
C ALA A 498 9.18 1.27 13.61
N GLN A 499 9.22 0.30 14.54
CA GLN A 499 8.72 0.51 15.91
C GLN A 499 9.60 1.51 16.69
N ASP A 500 10.93 1.42 16.57
CA ASP A 500 11.83 2.42 17.14
C ASP A 500 11.50 3.84 16.62
N PHE A 501 11.23 3.94 15.30
CA PHE A 501 10.81 5.19 14.68
C PHE A 501 9.45 5.68 15.17
N LEU A 502 8.48 4.79 15.39
CA LEU A 502 7.22 5.16 16.03
C LEU A 502 7.44 5.72 17.44
N GLY A 503 8.34 5.11 18.23
CA GLY A 503 8.72 5.61 19.54
C GLY A 503 9.37 7.01 19.51
N TRP A 504 10.12 7.32 18.46
CA TRP A 504 10.64 8.67 18.23
C TRP A 504 9.52 9.66 17.86
N ILE A 505 8.62 9.29 16.94
CA ILE A 505 7.46 10.13 16.58
C ILE A 505 6.59 10.40 17.81
N ASP A 506 6.35 9.38 18.64
CA ASP A 506 5.56 9.54 19.88
C ASP A 506 6.14 10.62 20.79
N LYS A 507 7.46 10.58 21.04
CA LYS A 507 8.16 11.61 21.82
C LYS A 507 8.05 12.99 21.17
N TYR A 508 8.20 13.07 19.85
CA TYR A 508 8.11 14.33 19.11
C TYR A 508 6.70 14.94 19.18
N LEU A 509 5.66 14.12 18.94
CA LEU A 509 4.27 14.56 19.01
C LEU A 509 3.85 14.92 20.45
N SER A 510 4.30 14.16 21.46
CA SER A 510 4.09 14.46 22.87
C SER A 510 4.70 15.82 23.26
N GLY A 511 5.91 16.12 22.75
CA GLY A 511 6.53 17.42 22.90
C GLY A 511 5.71 18.55 22.29
N ARG A 512 5.20 18.37 21.06
CA ARG A 512 4.33 19.35 20.40
C ARG A 512 3.02 19.58 21.15
N ILE A 513 2.37 18.51 21.62
CA ILE A 513 1.14 18.59 22.40
C ILE A 513 1.39 19.37 23.71
N SER A 514 2.53 19.10 24.38
CA SER A 514 2.91 19.82 25.59
C SER A 514 3.17 21.31 25.31
N MET A 515 3.87 21.65 24.23
CA MET A 515 4.07 23.03 23.81
C MET A 515 2.74 23.73 23.50
N ALA A 516 1.81 23.06 22.80
CA ALA A 516 0.50 23.60 22.51
C ALA A 516 -0.32 23.88 23.79
N ALA A 517 -0.17 23.05 24.82
CA ALA A 517 -0.83 23.27 26.11
C ALA A 517 -0.26 24.49 26.83
N VAL A 518 1.08 24.68 26.84
CA VAL A 518 1.74 25.88 27.40
C VAL A 518 1.31 27.12 26.63
N SER A 519 1.39 27.08 25.29
CA SER A 519 0.97 28.21 24.44
C SER A 519 -0.49 28.57 24.63
N LYS A 520 -1.36 27.60 24.93
CA LYS A 520 -2.76 27.87 25.27
C LYS A 520 -2.88 28.63 26.58
N GLN A 521 -2.17 28.20 27.61
CA GLN A 521 -2.20 28.88 28.92
C GLN A 521 -1.66 30.32 28.81
N ASP A 522 -0.55 30.53 28.10
CA ASP A 522 0.01 31.87 27.87
C ASP A 522 -0.95 32.76 27.05
N GLY A 523 -1.61 32.18 26.04
CA GLY A 523 -2.62 32.88 25.26
C GLY A 523 -3.85 33.26 26.09
N ASP A 524 -4.33 32.39 26.98
CA ASP A 524 -5.46 32.69 27.89
C ASP A 524 -5.09 33.82 28.87
N ASN A 525 -3.88 33.78 29.44
CA ASN A 525 -3.37 34.85 30.30
C ASN A 525 -3.29 36.19 29.54
N LYS A 526 -2.78 36.15 28.30
CA LYS A 526 -2.65 37.37 27.48
C LYS A 526 -4.01 37.94 27.07
N LYS A 527 -5.01 37.08 26.82
CA LYS A 527 -6.39 37.53 26.56
C LYS A 527 -7.00 38.22 27.77
N GLN A 528 -6.74 37.68 28.96
CA GLN A 528 -7.23 38.31 30.22
C GLN A 528 -6.59 39.68 30.43
N GLU A 529 -5.26 39.83 30.24
CA GLU A 529 -4.59 41.14 30.28
C GLU A 529 -5.23 42.16 29.29
N LEU A 530 -5.48 41.69 28.04
CA LEU A 530 -6.12 42.55 27.03
C LEU A 530 -7.55 42.93 27.41
N ASP A 531 -8.32 42.02 28.04
CA ASP A 531 -9.66 42.31 28.53
C ASP A 531 -9.66 43.37 29.64
N GLU A 532 -8.69 43.34 30.54
CA GLU A 532 -8.51 44.37 31.57
C GLU A 532 -8.16 45.74 30.94
N VAL A 533 -7.20 45.76 29.98
CA VAL A 533 -6.83 46.99 29.27
C VAL A 533 -7.99 47.56 28.45
N ILE A 534 -8.76 46.70 27.74
CA ILE A 534 -9.94 47.12 26.98
C ILE A 534 -11.01 47.71 27.93
N ALA A 535 -11.22 47.10 29.09
CA ALA A 535 -12.17 47.60 30.08
C ALA A 535 -11.78 48.98 30.64
N ASP A 536 -10.50 49.16 31.02
CA ASP A 536 -9.97 50.43 31.49
C ASP A 536 -10.07 51.55 30.43
N LYS A 537 -9.60 51.24 29.21
CA LYS A 537 -9.69 52.19 28.09
C LYS A 537 -11.13 52.51 27.69
N SER A 538 -12.03 51.55 27.81
CA SER A 538 -13.47 51.78 27.58
C SER A 538 -14.09 52.69 28.64
N ALA A 539 -13.69 52.58 29.90
CA ALA A 539 -14.10 53.46 30.97
C ALA A 539 -13.57 54.90 30.76
N GLU A 540 -12.27 55.04 30.39
CA GLU A 540 -11.69 56.34 30.00
C GLU A 540 -12.45 56.96 28.82
N LEU A 541 -12.78 56.18 27.79
CA LEU A 541 -13.56 56.62 26.63
C LEU A 541 -14.93 57.19 27.03
N VAL A 542 -15.66 56.47 27.90
CA VAL A 542 -16.97 56.89 28.39
C VAL A 542 -16.85 58.22 29.16
N LEU A 543 -15.80 58.35 29.96
CA LEU A 543 -15.54 59.61 30.71
C LEU A 543 -15.21 60.78 29.78
N ALA A 544 -14.34 60.56 28.81
CA ALA A 544 -13.97 61.53 27.79
C ALA A 544 -15.19 61.96 26.94
N GLN A 545 -16.02 61.01 26.52
CA GLN A 545 -17.27 61.31 25.80
C GLN A 545 -18.26 62.14 26.64
N LYS A 546 -18.38 61.84 27.91
CA LYS A 546 -19.23 62.60 28.82
C LYS A 546 -18.73 64.03 28.99
N LYS A 547 -17.43 64.25 29.19
CA LYS A 547 -16.80 65.57 29.22
C LYS A 547 -16.99 66.32 27.92
N LEU A 548 -16.77 65.69 26.76
CA LEU A 548 -16.96 66.24 25.43
C LEU A 548 -18.42 66.70 25.22
N HIS A 549 -19.37 65.85 25.64
CA HIS A 549 -20.80 66.21 25.58
C HIS A 549 -21.17 67.42 26.47
N GLN A 550 -20.63 67.46 27.67
CA GLN A 550 -20.82 68.59 28.58
C GLN A 550 -20.26 69.91 28.02
N LEU A 551 -19.01 69.84 27.47
CA LEU A 551 -18.42 71.04 26.83
C LEU A 551 -19.20 71.52 25.60
N LYS A 552 -19.71 70.61 24.76
CA LYS A 552 -20.57 70.95 23.63
C LYS A 552 -21.88 71.56 24.04
N ILE A 553 -22.49 71.12 25.15
CA ILE A 553 -23.72 71.76 25.69
C ILE A 553 -23.40 73.12 26.26
N SER A 554 -22.30 73.26 27.01
CA SER A 554 -21.88 74.58 27.58
C SER A 554 -21.56 75.60 26.50
N SER A 555 -20.97 75.19 25.36
CA SER A 555 -20.71 76.06 24.23
C SER A 555 -21.97 76.52 23.48
N LEU A 556 -23.09 75.81 23.62
CA LEU A 556 -24.39 76.16 23.07
C LEU A 556 -25.21 77.06 23.98
N SER A 557 -24.94 77.11 25.30
CA SER A 557 -25.57 77.93 26.28
C SER A 557 -24.79 79.30 26.34
N LEU A 558 -25.16 80.23 25.50
CA LEU A 558 -24.58 81.59 25.33
C LEU A 558 -24.56 82.35 26.67
N LEU A 559 -23.59 82.15 27.51
CA LEU A 559 -23.18 83.05 28.57
C LEU A 559 -21.79 83.57 28.26
N PRO A 560 -21.57 84.91 28.21
CA PRO A 560 -20.36 85.55 27.66
C PRO A 560 -19.23 85.67 28.68
N LEU A 561 -18.74 84.53 29.20
CA LEU A 561 -17.70 84.56 30.23
C LEU A 561 -16.44 83.74 29.86
N GLU A 562 -16.41 83.01 28.77
CA GLU A 562 -15.22 82.31 28.32
C GLU A 562 -14.96 82.63 26.83
N ASP A 563 -13.67 82.79 26.47
CA ASP A 563 -13.23 83.04 25.10
C ASP A 563 -13.60 81.84 24.17
N PRO A 564 -14.40 82.06 23.10
CA PRO A 564 -14.89 81.03 22.21
C PRO A 564 -13.79 80.22 21.56
N GLU A 565 -12.57 80.75 21.37
CA GLU A 565 -11.44 80.08 20.79
C GLU A 565 -10.87 79.01 21.75
N THR A 566 -10.86 79.32 23.05
CA THR A 566 -10.37 78.37 24.10
C THR A 566 -11.29 77.18 24.28
N VAL A 567 -12.61 77.36 24.20
CA VAL A 567 -13.64 76.35 24.30
C VAL A 567 -13.59 75.41 23.05
N ASN A 568 -13.46 75.99 21.85
CA ASN A 568 -13.33 75.20 20.62
C ASN A 568 -12.04 74.43 20.57
N GLY A 569 -10.92 74.93 21.06
CA GLY A 569 -9.66 74.22 21.20
C GLY A 569 -9.77 73.06 22.16
N ALA A 570 -10.46 73.24 23.29
CA ALA A 570 -10.71 72.15 24.25
C ALA A 570 -11.61 71.04 23.66
N ILE A 571 -12.64 71.37 22.90
CA ILE A 571 -13.53 70.44 22.20
C ILE A 571 -12.74 69.65 21.15
N GLN A 572 -11.88 70.31 20.35
CA GLN A 572 -11.05 69.58 19.35
C GLN A 572 -10.06 68.66 19.98
N ASN A 573 -9.38 69.05 21.05
CA ASN A 573 -8.43 68.19 21.75
C ASN A 573 -9.10 66.97 22.36
N LEU A 574 -10.24 67.13 23.03
CA LEU A 574 -10.99 66.05 23.64
C LEU A 574 -11.63 65.13 22.59
N SER A 575 -12.00 65.69 21.41
CA SER A 575 -12.43 64.86 20.27
C SER A 575 -11.31 63.97 19.74
N ARG A 576 -10.08 64.52 19.56
CA ARG A 576 -8.90 63.71 19.16
C ARG A 576 -8.56 62.62 20.18
N GLU A 577 -8.64 62.97 21.48
CA GLU A 577 -8.43 62.02 22.56
C GLU A 577 -9.47 60.88 22.53
N THR A 578 -10.73 61.22 22.26
CA THR A 578 -11.83 60.26 22.12
C THR A 578 -11.63 59.34 20.92
N ASP A 579 -11.17 59.84 19.80
CA ASP A 579 -10.90 59.09 18.58
C ASP A 579 -9.66 58.18 18.76
N ALA A 580 -8.60 58.67 19.40
CA ALA A 580 -7.42 57.89 19.73
C ALA A 580 -7.75 56.72 20.68
N LEU A 581 -8.59 56.92 21.70
CA LEU A 581 -9.06 55.88 22.61
C LEU A 581 -9.90 54.80 21.88
N ARG A 582 -10.70 55.20 20.88
CA ARG A 582 -11.45 54.23 20.04
C ARG A 582 -10.52 53.39 19.19
N ASP A 583 -9.52 54.01 18.59
CA ASP A 583 -8.54 53.34 17.75
C ASP A 583 -7.70 52.36 18.60
N ASP A 584 -7.27 52.77 19.80
CA ASP A 584 -6.57 51.88 20.73
C ASP A 584 -7.43 50.67 21.11
N ILE A 585 -8.70 50.87 21.48
CA ILE A 585 -9.63 49.80 21.82
C ILE A 585 -9.85 48.84 20.63
N ALA A 586 -9.98 49.37 19.42
CA ALA A 586 -10.13 48.59 18.20
C ALA A 586 -8.89 47.68 17.97
N LYS A 587 -7.69 48.25 18.12
CA LYS A 587 -6.43 47.52 17.99
C LYS A 587 -6.30 46.41 19.02
N TYR A 588 -6.58 46.67 20.31
CA TYR A 588 -6.52 45.62 21.34
C TYR A 588 -7.54 44.51 21.11
N LYS A 589 -8.71 44.81 20.52
CA LYS A 589 -9.69 43.79 20.13
C LYS A 589 -9.19 42.95 18.97
N GLU A 590 -8.53 43.54 17.98
CA GLU A 590 -7.90 42.83 16.86
C GLU A 590 -6.78 41.92 17.36
N ASP A 591 -5.87 42.41 18.21
CA ASP A 591 -4.80 41.63 18.85
C ASP A 591 -5.38 40.42 19.61
N LYS A 592 -6.51 40.59 20.33
CA LYS A 592 -7.19 39.51 21.03
C LYS A 592 -7.79 38.48 20.08
N GLU A 593 -8.36 38.88 18.95
CA GLU A 593 -8.85 37.96 17.91
C GLU A 593 -7.72 37.15 17.27
N ASP A 594 -6.59 37.80 16.99
CA ASP A 594 -5.43 37.13 16.42
C ASP A 594 -4.84 36.08 17.37
N ILE A 595 -4.75 36.39 18.67
CA ILE A 595 -4.37 35.42 19.69
C ILE A 595 -5.37 34.23 19.71
N SER A 596 -6.68 34.50 19.59
CA SER A 596 -7.70 33.46 19.55
C SER A 596 -7.52 32.53 18.34
N ARG A 597 -7.28 33.07 17.15
CA ARG A 597 -7.03 32.29 15.93
C ARG A 597 -5.76 31.43 16.05
N LEU A 598 -4.68 31.98 16.63
CA LEU A 598 -3.45 31.22 16.89
C LEU A 598 -3.70 30.06 17.85
N MET A 599 -4.44 30.28 18.93
CA MET A 599 -4.78 29.24 19.92
C MET A 599 -5.64 28.13 19.32
N ASP A 600 -6.62 28.49 18.47
CA ASP A 600 -7.46 27.51 17.77
C ASP A 600 -6.63 26.64 16.81
N ASN A 601 -5.65 27.23 16.13
CA ASN A 601 -4.71 26.49 15.27
C ASN A 601 -3.83 25.52 16.10
N TYR A 602 -3.31 25.95 17.25
CA TYR A 602 -2.55 25.06 18.16
C TYR A 602 -3.42 23.94 18.72
N ALA A 603 -4.66 24.22 19.10
CA ALA A 603 -5.58 23.23 19.63
C ALA A 603 -5.95 22.18 18.59
N SER A 604 -6.25 22.60 17.35
CA SER A 604 -6.56 21.69 16.24
C SER A 604 -5.35 20.84 15.86
N GLY A 605 -4.13 21.42 15.84
CA GLY A 605 -2.88 20.69 15.64
C GLY A 605 -2.65 19.61 16.71
N ALA A 606 -2.81 19.97 17.99
CA ALA A 606 -2.66 19.02 19.10
C ALA A 606 -3.70 17.89 19.08
N GLN A 607 -4.93 18.17 18.60
CA GLN A 607 -5.95 17.13 18.45
C GLN A 607 -5.59 16.15 17.31
N SER A 608 -5.08 16.67 16.18
CA SER A 608 -4.58 15.85 15.08
C SER A 608 -3.41 14.97 15.52
N ASP A 609 -2.46 15.54 16.29
CA ASP A 609 -1.31 14.82 16.82
C ASP A 609 -1.75 13.68 17.76
N LYS A 610 -2.74 13.91 18.66
CA LYS A 610 -3.31 12.87 19.52
C LYS A 610 -3.97 11.74 18.74
N LEU A 611 -4.69 12.05 17.65
CA LEU A 611 -5.29 11.05 16.79
C LEU A 611 -4.21 10.23 16.05
N THR A 612 -3.14 10.88 15.61
CA THR A 612 -1.99 10.22 14.99
C THR A 612 -1.34 9.24 15.97
N MET A 613 -1.05 9.66 17.20
CA MET A 613 -0.49 8.78 18.25
C MET A 613 -1.42 7.59 18.54
N TYR A 614 -2.73 7.84 18.67
CA TYR A 614 -3.70 6.78 18.87
C TYR A 614 -3.66 5.73 17.74
N ASN A 615 -3.62 6.16 16.47
CA ASN A 615 -3.55 5.26 15.31
C ASN A 615 -2.21 4.52 15.26
N MET A 616 -1.11 5.15 15.65
CA MET A 616 0.19 4.51 15.75
C MET A 616 0.17 3.36 16.77
N ASP A 617 -0.36 3.59 17.96
CA ASP A 617 -0.39 2.60 19.04
C ASP A 617 -1.38 1.47 18.77
N ASN A 618 -2.56 1.78 18.25
CA ASN A 618 -3.67 0.83 18.17
C ASN A 618 -3.84 0.17 16.79
N VAL A 619 -3.16 0.66 15.75
CA VAL A 619 -3.19 0.08 14.41
C VAL A 619 -1.79 -0.30 13.95
N LEU A 620 -0.88 0.69 13.88
CA LEU A 620 0.40 0.49 13.22
C LEU A 620 1.34 -0.40 14.05
N SER A 621 1.43 -0.18 15.38
CA SER A 621 2.28 -0.99 16.26
C SER A 621 1.87 -2.48 16.29
N PRO A 622 0.58 -2.87 16.43
CA PRO A 622 0.17 -4.26 16.31
C PRO A 622 0.50 -4.89 14.96
N VAL A 623 0.30 -4.15 13.85
CA VAL A 623 0.65 -4.63 12.50
C VAL A 623 2.15 -4.88 12.38
N LEU A 624 2.99 -3.93 12.82
CA LEU A 624 4.44 -4.09 12.81
C LEU A 624 4.90 -5.27 13.67
N LYS A 625 4.35 -5.44 14.88
CA LYS A 625 4.62 -6.63 15.71
C LYS A 625 4.26 -7.93 14.99
N GLY A 626 3.15 -7.95 14.29
CA GLY A 626 2.77 -9.09 13.47
C GLY A 626 3.77 -9.37 12.35
N LEU A 627 4.25 -8.32 11.68
CA LEU A 627 5.23 -8.42 10.60
C LEU A 627 6.61 -8.93 11.07
N GLU A 628 6.98 -8.79 12.34
CA GLU A 628 8.21 -9.37 12.88
C GLU A 628 8.27 -10.90 12.77
N SER A 629 7.12 -11.57 12.67
CA SER A 629 7.07 -13.02 12.44
C SER A 629 7.43 -13.44 11.01
N ILE A 630 7.53 -12.48 10.09
CA ILE A 630 7.97 -12.68 8.71
C ILE A 630 9.45 -12.33 8.64
N ASN A 631 10.33 -13.34 8.50
CA ASN A 631 11.77 -13.12 8.53
C ASN A 631 12.22 -12.23 7.37
N ALA A 632 11.90 -12.64 6.13
CA ALA A 632 12.31 -11.94 4.94
C ALA A 632 11.29 -12.09 3.80
N GLN A 633 11.32 -11.15 2.88
CA GLN A 633 10.56 -11.16 1.64
C GLN A 633 11.48 -10.79 0.48
N ALA A 634 11.25 -11.43 -0.68
CA ALA A 634 11.89 -11.00 -1.91
C ALA A 634 10.86 -10.81 -3.01
N VAL A 635 11.12 -9.85 -3.87
CA VAL A 635 10.35 -9.58 -5.07
C VAL A 635 11.30 -9.65 -6.26
N THR A 636 10.99 -10.50 -7.22
CA THR A 636 11.72 -10.56 -8.48
C THR A 636 10.79 -10.26 -9.65
N VAL A 637 11.27 -9.50 -10.63
CA VAL A 637 10.49 -9.16 -11.80
C VAL A 637 11.22 -9.60 -13.06
N ARG A 638 10.48 -10.26 -13.94
CA ARG A 638 10.91 -10.61 -15.30
C ARG A 638 9.83 -10.17 -16.28
N PHE A 639 10.22 -9.65 -17.39
CA PHE A 639 9.31 -9.40 -18.48
C PHE A 639 9.91 -9.86 -19.81
N GLY A 640 9.01 -10.24 -20.69
CA GLY A 640 9.29 -10.65 -22.05
C GLY A 640 8.25 -10.03 -23.00
N ASP A 641 8.22 -10.48 -24.24
CA ASP A 641 7.37 -9.89 -25.29
C ASP A 641 5.87 -9.89 -24.97
N LYS A 642 5.38 -10.93 -24.27
CA LYS A 642 3.94 -11.15 -24.03
C LYS A 642 3.56 -11.28 -22.56
N VAL A 643 4.54 -11.33 -21.64
CA VAL A 643 4.28 -11.59 -20.24
C VAL A 643 5.18 -10.75 -19.36
N LEU A 644 4.61 -10.22 -18.28
CA LEU A 644 5.32 -9.71 -17.13
C LEU A 644 5.05 -10.68 -15.97
N GLU A 645 6.10 -11.15 -15.36
CA GLU A 645 6.07 -12.03 -14.19
C GLU A 645 6.69 -11.31 -12.99
N THR A 646 5.97 -11.28 -11.89
CA THR A 646 6.49 -10.80 -10.60
C THR A 646 6.34 -11.91 -9.58
N GLU A 647 7.43 -12.38 -9.03
CA GLU A 647 7.41 -13.36 -7.94
C GLU A 647 7.62 -12.66 -6.60
N PHE A 648 6.73 -12.93 -5.66
CA PHE A 648 6.83 -12.54 -4.26
C PHE A 648 7.15 -13.80 -3.46
N LEU A 649 8.26 -13.78 -2.75
CA LEU A 649 8.77 -14.87 -1.93
C LEU A 649 8.71 -14.42 -0.47
N VAL A 650 8.10 -15.22 0.40
CA VAL A 650 7.86 -14.87 1.81
C VAL A 650 8.31 -16.01 2.70
N LYS A 651 9.09 -15.71 3.75
CA LYS A 651 9.56 -16.67 4.74
C LYS A 651 9.25 -16.21 6.17
#